data_06981dd3b5688c861d5d2039401e895c
#
_entry.id   06981dd3b5688c861d5d2039401e895c
#
_cell.length_a   1.000
_cell.length_b   1.000
_cell.length_c   1.000
_cell.angle_alpha   90.00
_cell.angle_beta   90.00
_cell.angle_gamma   90.00
#
_symmetry.space_group_name_H-M   'P 1'
#
loop_
_entity.id
_entity.type
_entity.pdbx_description
1 polymer ?
#
loop_
_entity_poly.entity_id
_entity_poly.type
_entity_poly.pdbx_seq_one_letter_code
_entity_poly.pdbx_strand_id
1 'polypeptide(L)'
;MISEQQLDRRTLYMSTRTNESKKEPKKETPAFPDEIEHLDDIRNKLEDAIKKADDSVERIDKEYMDSKRYMVQYRGEIDPHEMFQNELALKQINNRGVFAVQNRDKLFKMLDSPYFARIDFLEVSQRTPDSFYIGRFAFSYEDELLIFDWRSPIAGLFYDCKIGPAGYDAPAGRITGELTRKRQFKIKNCYMEYALESSVNIQDDILQRELSNTSDEKMKSIIATIQQEQNRIIRNEMSEILIIQGVAGSGKTSVALHRIAYLIYRFKDRLSAKNVAILSPNKVFGDYISNVLPELGEEQIYEMSFEDIAREQLEGIIHIEAGKNSLEVNDPEWEERVSFKSTFTFLKMMDEYLSKITETVFEPSDYTFGGFIAESNWIQNRFEAYYNYPVKQRLQRIADDIYDRFENCNFMDEPLPKPRNILKSLTAMLKVKNALALYKDFYKHMNIADKFVMPAKSTLEWADVYPFIYFCSAFNGLQENQEIRHLIIDEMQDYTPVQYAVINALFKCQKTILGDYGQIVNTNHLHTLNDLRELYKGAEFIELNRSYRSTYEIITFAKSIQNVVSLQPVERHGDTPSIIYCRNEQEQIATIMKEIIAFQNSKNVTLGIILKTNSAAKALYDVLSQSFEVHLITTESTSFKSGISITSIQMSKGLEFDEVIIPSVNNETFFSKYDSSLLYIACTRAMHRLVLTYTGGLSKLINT
;
A
#
# COMPACT_ATOMS: atom_id res chain seq x y z
N MET A 1 14.72 -26.62 3.56
CA MET A 1 14.24 -27.24 2.32
C MET A 1 14.25 -26.17 1.25
N ILE A 2 15.26 -26.17 0.42
CA ILE A 2 15.27 -25.35 -0.80
C ILE A 2 14.27 -26.03 -1.74
N SER A 3 13.21 -25.32 -2.13
CA SER A 3 12.16 -25.90 -2.99
C SER A 3 12.74 -26.24 -4.37
N GLU A 4 12.28 -27.33 -4.98
CA GLU A 4 12.65 -27.73 -6.36
C GLU A 4 12.50 -26.59 -7.39
N GLN A 5 11.64 -25.61 -7.13
CA GLN A 5 11.49 -24.40 -7.94
C GLN A 5 12.74 -23.49 -7.97
N GLN A 6 13.64 -23.58 -6.99
CA GLN A 6 14.88 -22.79 -6.96
C GLN A 6 16.02 -23.44 -7.73
N LEU A 7 16.02 -24.78 -7.85
CA LEU A 7 16.96 -25.50 -8.73
C LEU A 7 16.62 -25.28 -10.22
N ASP A 8 15.35 -25.16 -10.54
CA ASP A 8 14.87 -24.96 -11.93
C ASP A 8 15.28 -23.59 -12.51
N ARG A 9 15.38 -22.55 -11.66
CA ARG A 9 15.89 -21.23 -12.08
C ARG A 9 17.35 -21.24 -12.50
N ARG A 10 18.20 -22.09 -11.91
CA ARG A 10 19.61 -22.27 -12.30
C ARG A 10 19.72 -22.84 -13.73
N THR A 11 18.87 -23.80 -14.08
CA THR A 11 18.80 -24.45 -15.39
C THR A 11 18.21 -23.50 -16.44
N LEU A 12 17.23 -22.68 -16.06
CA LEU A 12 16.63 -21.68 -16.95
C LEU A 12 17.61 -20.55 -17.28
N TYR A 13 18.37 -20.04 -16.30
CA TYR A 13 19.36 -18.96 -16.52
C TYR A 13 20.55 -19.40 -17.36
N MET A 14 20.97 -20.67 -17.24
CA MET A 14 22.03 -21.24 -18.07
C MET A 14 21.52 -21.68 -19.45
N SER A 15 20.26 -22.12 -19.58
CA SER A 15 19.67 -22.55 -20.86
C SER A 15 19.25 -21.40 -21.76
N THR A 16 18.88 -20.25 -21.22
CA THR A 16 18.62 -19.03 -22.01
C THR A 16 19.89 -18.46 -22.64
N ARG A 17 21.07 -18.69 -22.03
CA ARG A 17 22.37 -18.29 -22.62
C ARG A 17 22.74 -19.01 -23.92
N THR A 18 22.21 -20.20 -24.18
CA THR A 18 22.55 -20.99 -25.35
C THR A 18 21.65 -20.77 -26.57
N ASN A 19 20.48 -20.16 -26.41
CA ASN A 19 19.51 -20.01 -27.49
C ASN A 19 19.25 -18.57 -27.98
N GLU A 20 19.72 -17.51 -27.30
CA GLU A 20 19.52 -16.12 -27.72
C GLU A 20 20.71 -15.48 -28.45
N SER A 21 21.72 -16.23 -28.82
CA SER A 21 22.89 -15.71 -29.55
C SER A 21 22.63 -15.49 -31.04
N LYS A 22 21.51 -14.90 -31.47
CA LYS A 22 21.31 -14.42 -32.85
C LYS A 22 20.18 -13.39 -32.97
N LYS A 23 20.36 -12.21 -32.38
CA LYS A 23 19.85 -10.94 -32.91
C LYS A 23 20.73 -9.83 -32.33
N GLU A 24 21.75 -9.44 -33.04
CA GLU A 24 22.50 -8.22 -32.71
C GLU A 24 21.56 -7.01 -32.79
N PRO A 25 21.36 -6.25 -31.66
CA PRO A 25 20.72 -4.95 -31.75
C PRO A 25 21.64 -4.01 -32.55
N LYS A 26 21.07 -3.10 -33.33
CA LYS A 26 21.79 -2.05 -34.02
C LYS A 26 22.71 -1.33 -33.04
N LYS A 27 24.01 -1.47 -33.19
CA LYS A 27 25.06 -0.78 -32.43
C LYS A 27 24.94 0.72 -32.64
N GLU A 28 24.27 1.44 -31.77
CA GLU A 28 24.65 2.81 -31.46
C GLU A 28 25.92 2.68 -30.62
N THR A 29 27.04 3.22 -31.10
CA THR A 29 28.32 3.19 -30.38
C THR A 29 28.13 3.94 -29.06
N PRO A 30 28.37 3.33 -27.90
CA PRO A 30 28.21 4.02 -26.61
C PRO A 30 29.13 5.24 -26.56
N ALA A 31 28.60 6.40 -26.16
CA ALA A 31 29.30 7.66 -26.20
C ALA A 31 30.50 7.79 -25.26
N PHE A 32 30.67 6.84 -24.32
CA PHE A 32 31.66 6.92 -23.23
C PHE A 32 32.45 5.61 -23.09
N PRO A 33 33.64 5.48 -23.72
CA PRO A 33 34.47 4.26 -23.61
C PRO A 33 34.92 3.94 -22.17
N ASP A 34 35.18 4.97 -21.35
CA ASP A 34 35.53 4.85 -19.94
C ASP A 34 34.48 4.10 -19.11
N GLU A 35 33.21 4.30 -19.41
CA GLU A 35 32.11 3.66 -18.72
C GLU A 35 31.93 2.17 -19.12
N ILE A 36 32.34 1.80 -20.33
CA ILE A 36 32.28 0.41 -20.79
C ILE A 36 33.36 -0.39 -20.05
N GLU A 37 34.59 0.14 -19.98
CA GLU A 37 35.68 -0.50 -19.26
C GLU A 37 35.35 -0.67 -17.77
N HIS A 38 34.75 0.36 -17.16
CA HIS A 38 34.29 0.27 -15.78
C HIS A 38 33.20 -0.77 -15.60
N LEU A 39 32.21 -0.86 -16.52
CA LEU A 39 31.16 -1.87 -16.45
C LEU A 39 31.71 -3.29 -16.57
N ASP A 40 32.71 -3.50 -17.44
CA ASP A 40 33.38 -4.80 -17.59
C ASP A 40 34.15 -5.18 -16.32
N ASP A 41 34.83 -4.25 -15.66
CA ASP A 41 35.49 -4.46 -14.38
C ASP A 41 34.49 -4.84 -13.28
N ILE A 42 33.39 -4.08 -13.14
CA ILE A 42 32.33 -4.38 -12.18
C ILE A 42 31.70 -5.75 -12.45
N ARG A 43 31.46 -6.12 -13.71
CA ARG A 43 30.95 -7.44 -14.09
C ARG A 43 31.86 -8.56 -13.60
N ASN A 44 33.17 -8.46 -13.86
CA ASN A 44 34.15 -9.48 -13.44
C ASN A 44 34.19 -9.63 -11.91
N LYS A 45 34.15 -8.52 -11.16
CA LYS A 45 34.10 -8.52 -9.69
C LYS A 45 32.78 -9.13 -9.16
N LEU A 46 31.63 -8.86 -9.82
CA LEU A 46 30.35 -9.47 -9.47
C LEU A 46 30.33 -10.98 -9.74
N GLU A 47 30.88 -11.44 -10.87
CA GLU A 47 30.97 -12.87 -11.20
C GLU A 47 31.84 -13.62 -10.17
N ASP A 48 32.96 -13.03 -9.74
CA ASP A 48 33.80 -13.62 -8.67
C ASP A 48 33.05 -13.61 -7.31
N ALA A 49 32.34 -12.53 -6.97
CA ALA A 49 31.56 -12.47 -5.75
C ALA A 49 30.41 -13.48 -5.74
N ILE A 50 29.75 -13.72 -6.88
CA ILE A 50 28.68 -14.74 -7.04
C ILE A 50 29.27 -16.12 -6.80
N LYS A 51 30.43 -16.43 -7.37
CA LYS A 51 31.10 -17.71 -7.15
C LYS A 51 31.42 -17.96 -5.67
N LYS A 52 31.97 -16.94 -4.98
CA LYS A 52 32.25 -17.00 -3.53
C LYS A 52 30.95 -17.17 -2.72
N ALA A 53 29.85 -16.56 -3.15
CA ALA A 53 28.54 -16.70 -2.50
C ALA A 53 27.96 -18.11 -2.71
N ASP A 54 28.05 -18.68 -3.92
CA ASP A 54 27.64 -20.07 -4.21
C ASP A 54 28.42 -21.06 -3.34
N ASP A 55 29.76 -20.96 -3.27
CA ASP A 55 30.59 -21.78 -2.41
C ASP A 55 30.20 -21.67 -0.93
N SER A 56 29.80 -20.47 -0.49
CA SER A 56 29.33 -20.24 0.88
C SER A 56 27.99 -20.92 1.15
N VAL A 57 27.04 -20.85 0.21
CA VAL A 57 25.74 -21.52 0.32
C VAL A 57 25.93 -23.04 0.38
N GLU A 58 26.73 -23.62 -0.51
CA GLU A 58 27.01 -25.06 -0.53
C GLU A 58 27.66 -25.55 0.79
N ARG A 59 28.60 -24.78 1.33
CA ARG A 59 29.24 -25.09 2.61
C ARG A 59 28.25 -25.06 3.78
N ILE A 60 27.40 -24.04 3.86
CA ILE A 60 26.41 -23.92 4.94
C ILE A 60 25.34 -25.00 4.82
N ASP A 61 24.88 -25.33 3.61
CA ASP A 61 23.90 -26.39 3.38
C ASP A 61 24.46 -27.75 3.82
N LYS A 62 25.73 -28.05 3.51
CA LYS A 62 26.43 -29.26 3.98
C LYS A 62 26.49 -29.28 5.51
N GLU A 63 26.90 -28.17 6.15
CA GLU A 63 26.96 -28.05 7.62
C GLU A 63 25.59 -28.31 8.26
N TYR A 64 24.51 -27.76 7.67
CA TYR A 64 23.12 -27.98 8.10
C TYR A 64 22.73 -29.46 7.99
N MET A 65 22.99 -30.08 6.84
CA MET A 65 22.62 -31.47 6.61
C MET A 65 23.41 -32.45 7.51
N ASP A 66 24.69 -32.19 7.76
CA ASP A 66 25.51 -33.00 8.65
C ASP A 66 25.06 -32.88 10.11
N SER A 67 24.77 -31.67 10.58
CA SER A 67 24.21 -31.39 11.92
C SER A 67 22.84 -32.06 12.11
N LYS A 68 21.96 -31.94 11.11
CA LYS A 68 20.65 -32.58 11.13
C LYS A 68 20.75 -34.12 11.13
N ARG A 69 21.65 -34.69 10.34
CA ARG A 69 21.90 -36.14 10.29
C ARG A 69 22.40 -36.66 11.63
N TYR A 70 23.31 -35.93 12.29
CA TYR A 70 23.79 -36.23 13.63
C TYR A 70 22.63 -36.29 14.64
N MET A 71 21.79 -35.26 14.70
CA MET A 71 20.66 -35.21 15.61
C MET A 71 19.65 -36.35 15.37
N VAL A 72 19.42 -36.75 14.11
CA VAL A 72 18.50 -37.84 13.77
C VAL A 72 19.11 -39.19 14.17
N GLN A 73 20.37 -39.40 13.86
CA GLN A 73 21.05 -40.67 14.12
C GLN A 73 21.19 -40.98 15.61
N TYR A 74 21.46 -40.00 16.45
CA TYR A 74 21.71 -40.14 17.87
C TYR A 74 20.52 -39.67 18.76
N ARG A 75 19.32 -39.55 18.20
CA ARG A 75 18.14 -39.02 18.86
C ARG A 75 17.77 -39.66 20.20
N GLY A 76 18.11 -40.94 20.39
CA GLY A 76 17.86 -41.69 21.64
C GLY A 76 19.01 -41.68 22.64
N GLU A 77 20.20 -41.19 22.25
CA GLU A 77 21.42 -41.19 23.05
C GLU A 77 21.80 -39.77 23.54
N ILE A 78 21.29 -38.73 22.89
CA ILE A 78 21.61 -37.34 23.23
C ILE A 78 20.77 -36.91 24.44
N ASP A 79 21.42 -36.30 25.44
CA ASP A 79 20.76 -35.66 26.59
C ASP A 79 19.79 -34.57 26.13
N PRO A 80 18.62 -34.40 26.77
CA PRO A 80 17.66 -33.31 26.45
C PRO A 80 18.28 -31.91 26.45
N HIS A 81 19.26 -31.63 27.30
CA HIS A 81 19.97 -30.35 27.32
C HIS A 81 20.86 -30.15 26.09
N GLU A 82 21.57 -31.18 25.70
CA GLU A 82 22.40 -31.19 24.50
C GLU A 82 21.53 -31.14 23.24
N MET A 83 20.37 -31.84 23.24
CA MET A 83 19.42 -31.80 22.15
C MET A 83 18.93 -30.36 21.91
N PHE A 84 18.56 -29.64 22.97
CA PHE A 84 18.13 -28.23 22.90
C PHE A 84 19.25 -27.32 22.35
N GLN A 85 20.50 -27.52 22.77
CA GLN A 85 21.66 -26.77 22.25
C GLN A 85 21.88 -27.03 20.75
N ASN A 86 21.76 -28.29 20.34
CA ASN A 86 21.87 -28.69 18.94
C ASN A 86 20.76 -28.13 18.08
N GLU A 87 19.51 -28.05 18.57
CA GLU A 87 18.40 -27.39 17.92
C GLU A 87 18.66 -25.88 17.73
N LEU A 88 19.23 -25.23 18.77
CA LEU A 88 19.58 -23.82 18.71
C LEU A 88 20.70 -23.56 17.69
N ALA A 89 21.72 -24.42 17.66
CA ALA A 89 22.79 -24.36 16.67
C ALA A 89 22.27 -24.58 15.26
N LEU A 90 21.40 -25.56 15.06
CA LEU A 90 20.77 -25.85 13.77
C LEU A 90 19.95 -24.63 13.27
N LYS A 91 19.23 -23.96 14.17
CA LYS A 91 18.50 -22.71 13.86
C LYS A 91 19.45 -21.58 13.44
N GLN A 92 20.60 -21.46 14.10
CA GLN A 92 21.63 -20.47 13.71
C GLN A 92 22.22 -20.76 12.34
N ILE A 93 22.56 -22.04 12.04
CA ILE A 93 23.06 -22.47 10.73
C ILE A 93 22.00 -22.15 9.65
N ASN A 94 20.72 -22.47 9.91
CA ASN A 94 19.63 -22.16 8.97
C ASN A 94 19.50 -20.65 8.71
N ASN A 95 19.60 -19.81 9.75
CA ASN A 95 19.55 -18.36 9.59
C ASN A 95 20.71 -17.82 8.75
N ARG A 96 21.95 -18.36 8.96
CA ARG A 96 23.12 -18.04 8.12
C ARG A 96 22.90 -18.47 6.67
N GLY A 97 22.28 -19.65 6.45
CA GLY A 97 21.93 -20.16 5.13
C GLY A 97 20.94 -19.28 4.39
N VAL A 98 19.86 -18.84 5.06
CA VAL A 98 18.89 -17.90 4.50
C VAL A 98 19.59 -16.60 4.08
N PHE A 99 20.44 -16.04 4.93
CA PHE A 99 21.18 -14.81 4.62
C PHE A 99 22.15 -15.00 3.44
N ALA A 100 22.86 -16.13 3.38
CA ALA A 100 23.76 -16.44 2.27
C ALA A 100 23.03 -16.55 0.92
N VAL A 101 21.85 -17.20 0.91
CA VAL A 101 20.98 -17.29 -0.28
C VAL A 101 20.48 -15.92 -0.69
N GLN A 102 20.01 -15.12 0.24
CA GLN A 102 19.54 -13.74 -0.05
C GLN A 102 20.66 -12.88 -0.64
N ASN A 103 21.88 -12.98 -0.09
CA ASN A 103 23.04 -12.25 -0.61
C ASN A 103 23.41 -12.71 -2.03
N ARG A 104 23.43 -14.01 -2.27
CA ARG A 104 23.65 -14.57 -3.61
C ARG A 104 22.60 -14.08 -4.62
N ASP A 105 21.32 -14.15 -4.26
CA ASP A 105 20.23 -13.71 -5.13
C ASP A 105 20.29 -12.19 -5.40
N LYS A 106 20.74 -11.40 -4.43
CA LYS A 106 21.04 -9.97 -4.61
C LYS A 106 22.14 -9.75 -5.66
N LEU A 107 23.25 -10.51 -5.56
CA LEU A 107 24.36 -10.40 -6.53
C LEU A 107 23.92 -10.78 -7.95
N PHE A 108 23.07 -11.81 -8.12
CA PHE A 108 22.50 -12.16 -9.43
C PHE A 108 21.64 -11.02 -10.00
N LYS A 109 20.81 -10.36 -9.17
CA LYS A 109 20.03 -9.18 -9.60
C LYS A 109 20.95 -8.03 -10.03
N MET A 110 22.07 -7.83 -9.32
CA MET A 110 23.06 -6.82 -9.67
C MET A 110 23.78 -7.11 -10.98
N LEU A 111 24.01 -8.39 -11.29
CA LEU A 111 24.65 -8.76 -12.55
C LEU A 111 23.83 -8.35 -13.77
N ASP A 112 22.49 -8.28 -13.67
CA ASP A 112 21.65 -7.78 -14.75
C ASP A 112 21.84 -6.27 -14.97
N SER A 113 21.76 -5.47 -13.89
CA SER A 113 21.90 -4.01 -13.92
C SER A 113 22.61 -3.52 -12.64
N PRO A 114 23.95 -3.46 -12.63
CA PRO A 114 24.72 -3.17 -11.42
C PRO A 114 24.49 -1.75 -10.90
N TYR A 115 24.45 -0.76 -11.78
CA TYR A 115 24.21 0.63 -11.45
C TYR A 115 23.43 1.33 -12.58
N PHE A 116 22.82 2.47 -12.25
CA PHE A 116 22.02 3.24 -13.21
C PHE A 116 22.47 4.70 -13.31
N ALA A 117 23.34 5.16 -12.39
CA ALA A 117 23.84 6.53 -12.39
C ALA A 117 25.26 6.62 -11.91
N ARG A 118 25.96 7.71 -12.33
CA ARG A 118 27.24 8.18 -11.79
C ARG A 118 27.14 9.66 -11.51
N ILE A 119 27.66 10.08 -10.39
CA ILE A 119 27.94 11.47 -10.05
C ILE A 119 29.40 11.66 -9.75
N ASP A 120 29.98 12.80 -10.15
CA ASP A 120 31.30 13.21 -9.73
C ASP A 120 31.12 14.44 -8.82
N PHE A 121 31.59 14.33 -7.58
CA PHE A 121 31.41 15.33 -6.55
C PHE A 121 32.78 15.80 -6.03
N LEU A 122 33.01 17.11 -6.05
CA LEU A 122 34.20 17.76 -5.53
C LEU A 122 33.89 18.35 -4.17
N GLU A 123 34.32 17.69 -3.11
CA GLU A 123 34.21 18.23 -1.75
C GLU A 123 35.11 19.48 -1.58
N VAL A 124 34.65 20.46 -0.79
CA VAL A 124 35.41 21.71 -0.54
C VAL A 124 36.83 21.45 -0.05
N SER A 125 37.06 20.35 0.66
CA SER A 125 38.39 19.94 1.19
C SER A 125 39.30 19.29 0.16
N GLN A 126 38.79 18.91 -1.03
CA GLN A 126 39.49 18.12 -2.05
C GLN A 126 39.91 18.93 -3.26
N ARG A 127 40.87 18.38 -4.05
CA ARG A 127 41.36 19.00 -5.30
C ARG A 127 40.81 18.34 -6.56
N THR A 128 40.36 17.10 -6.44
CA THR A 128 39.84 16.30 -7.56
C THR A 128 38.49 15.73 -7.16
N PRO A 129 37.52 15.68 -8.08
CA PRO A 129 36.22 15.09 -7.77
C PRO A 129 36.32 13.60 -7.60
N ASP A 130 35.61 13.04 -6.64
CA ASP A 130 35.38 11.62 -6.48
C ASP A 130 34.18 11.18 -7.32
N SER A 131 34.25 9.96 -7.87
CA SER A 131 33.20 9.38 -8.68
C SER A 131 32.40 8.38 -7.86
N PHE A 132 31.07 8.52 -7.86
CA PHE A 132 30.14 7.67 -7.12
C PHE A 132 29.16 7.02 -8.07
N TYR A 133 29.23 5.68 -8.17
CA TYR A 133 28.26 4.90 -8.95
C TYR A 133 27.08 4.53 -8.07
N ILE A 134 25.86 4.76 -8.55
CA ILE A 134 24.63 4.60 -7.79
C ILE A 134 23.84 3.44 -8.42
N GLY A 135 23.56 2.43 -7.61
CA GLY A 135 22.80 1.25 -8.01
C GLY A 135 21.59 1.00 -7.11
N ARG A 136 20.83 -0.05 -7.46
CA ARG A 136 19.72 -0.53 -6.64
C ARG A 136 20.20 -1.04 -5.27
N PHE A 137 21.39 -1.63 -5.24
CA PHE A 137 22.02 -2.18 -4.05
C PHE A 137 23.46 -1.67 -3.93
N ALA A 138 23.95 -1.60 -2.70
CA ALA A 138 25.38 -1.38 -2.47
C ALA A 138 26.18 -2.63 -2.83
N PHE A 139 27.38 -2.44 -3.41
CA PHE A 139 28.33 -3.50 -3.71
C PHE A 139 29.74 -3.10 -3.25
N SER A 140 30.31 -3.94 -2.39
CA SER A 140 31.70 -3.81 -1.96
C SER A 140 32.48 -5.05 -2.45
N TYR A 141 33.71 -4.82 -2.88
CA TYR A 141 34.66 -5.86 -3.26
C TYR A 141 36.02 -5.56 -2.67
N GLU A 142 36.64 -6.53 -1.96
CA GLU A 142 37.90 -6.35 -1.26
C GLU A 142 37.94 -5.10 -0.36
N ASP A 143 36.89 -4.91 0.47
CA ASP A 143 36.69 -3.80 1.39
C ASP A 143 36.51 -2.42 0.74
N GLU A 144 36.51 -2.31 -0.58
CA GLU A 144 36.21 -1.08 -1.32
C GLU A 144 34.72 -1.03 -1.70
N LEU A 145 34.03 0.08 -1.40
CA LEU A 145 32.64 0.32 -1.81
C LEU A 145 32.62 0.85 -3.24
N LEU A 146 32.24 0.01 -4.21
CA LEU A 146 32.23 0.32 -5.62
C LEU A 146 30.91 0.87 -6.13
N ILE A 147 29.78 0.40 -5.56
CA ILE A 147 28.45 0.86 -5.94
C ILE A 147 27.69 1.26 -4.66
N PHE A 148 27.16 2.48 -4.68
CA PHE A 148 26.37 3.05 -3.60
C PHE A 148 24.90 2.72 -3.78
N ASP A 149 24.23 2.35 -2.69
CA ASP A 149 22.79 2.16 -2.67
C ASP A 149 22.07 3.51 -2.95
N TRP A 150 21.02 3.49 -3.77
CA TRP A 150 20.24 4.67 -4.12
C TRP A 150 19.64 5.39 -2.90
N ARG A 151 19.47 4.68 -1.78
CA ARG A 151 18.97 5.21 -0.50
C ARG A 151 20.05 5.94 0.30
N SER A 152 21.31 5.77 -0.03
CA SER A 152 22.41 6.43 0.67
C SER A 152 22.32 7.95 0.61
N PRO A 153 22.86 8.69 1.60
CA PRO A 153 22.84 10.15 1.59
C PRO A 153 23.45 10.76 0.33
N ILE A 154 24.61 10.27 -0.10
CA ILE A 154 25.31 10.76 -1.31
C ILE A 154 24.48 10.58 -2.58
N ALA A 155 23.71 9.50 -2.69
CA ALA A 155 22.83 9.26 -3.83
C ALA A 155 21.71 10.32 -3.93
N GLY A 156 21.38 11.02 -2.84
CA GLY A 156 20.45 12.16 -2.85
C GLY A 156 20.88 13.26 -3.82
N LEU A 157 22.18 13.48 -4.00
CA LEU A 157 22.70 14.49 -4.93
C LEU A 157 22.26 14.22 -6.37
N PHE A 158 22.12 12.95 -6.76
CA PHE A 158 21.65 12.59 -8.09
C PHE A 158 20.21 13.05 -8.34
N TYR A 159 19.33 12.98 -7.34
CA TYR A 159 17.92 13.32 -7.48
C TYR A 159 17.64 14.80 -7.26
N ASP A 160 18.30 15.42 -6.26
CA ASP A 160 17.93 16.72 -5.73
C ASP A 160 18.74 17.87 -6.35
N CYS A 161 19.98 17.59 -6.82
CA CYS A 161 20.91 18.61 -7.23
C CYS A 161 21.09 18.67 -8.76
N LYS A 162 21.24 19.90 -9.26
CA LYS A 162 21.77 20.18 -10.60
C LYS A 162 23.29 20.29 -10.52
N ILE A 163 23.97 20.25 -11.66
CA ILE A 163 25.42 20.52 -11.75
C ILE A 163 25.69 21.90 -11.14
N GLY A 164 26.69 22.00 -10.24
CA GLY A 164 27.05 23.19 -9.48
C GLY A 164 27.10 22.94 -7.97
N PRO A 165 26.98 24.00 -7.15
CA PRO A 165 27.04 23.88 -5.70
C PRO A 165 26.01 22.90 -5.13
N ALA A 166 26.46 21.93 -4.32
CA ALA A 166 25.66 20.88 -3.78
C ALA A 166 26.14 20.45 -2.38
N GLY A 167 25.29 19.70 -1.65
CA GLY A 167 25.67 19.15 -0.35
C GLY A 167 24.65 18.12 0.13
N TYR A 168 25.11 17.20 0.99
CA TYR A 168 24.29 16.16 1.58
C TYR A 168 24.60 15.97 3.06
N ASP A 169 23.66 15.40 3.80
CA ASP A 169 23.80 15.14 5.23
C ASP A 169 24.30 13.70 5.44
N ALA A 170 25.58 13.58 5.85
CA ALA A 170 26.20 12.32 6.22
C ALA A 170 26.10 12.09 7.74
N PRO A 171 26.28 10.85 8.25
CA PRO A 171 26.31 10.59 9.69
C PRO A 171 27.34 11.44 10.46
N ALA A 172 28.44 11.83 9.79
CA ALA A 172 29.50 12.67 10.36
C ALA A 172 29.20 14.19 10.30
N GLY A 173 28.07 14.61 9.70
CA GLY A 173 27.66 16.00 9.51
C GLY A 173 27.38 16.33 8.04
N ARG A 174 27.09 17.61 7.77
CA ARG A 174 26.80 18.10 6.43
C ARG A 174 28.06 18.25 5.60
N ILE A 175 28.13 17.55 4.47
CA ILE A 175 29.20 17.64 3.48
C ILE A 175 28.76 18.58 2.36
N THR A 176 29.59 19.58 2.03
CA THR A 176 29.33 20.56 0.97
C THR A 176 30.44 20.54 -0.07
N GLY A 177 30.08 20.85 -1.32
CA GLY A 177 31.02 20.83 -2.43
C GLY A 177 30.34 21.23 -3.74
N GLU A 178 30.83 20.72 -4.83
CA GLU A 178 30.33 20.98 -6.17
C GLU A 178 30.07 19.65 -6.91
N LEU A 179 28.86 19.49 -7.44
CA LEU A 179 28.52 18.41 -8.34
C LEU A 179 29.02 18.77 -9.75
N THR A 180 30.10 18.12 -10.19
CA THR A 180 30.80 18.45 -11.43
C THR A 180 30.29 17.67 -12.63
N ARG A 181 29.77 16.46 -12.40
CA ARG A 181 29.25 15.59 -13.45
C ARG A 181 28.08 14.76 -12.96
N LYS A 182 27.19 14.45 -13.90
CA LYS A 182 26.03 13.61 -13.66
C LYS A 182 25.74 12.79 -14.92
N ARG A 183 25.86 11.46 -14.84
CA ARG A 183 25.57 10.53 -15.91
C ARG A 183 24.47 9.55 -15.50
N GLN A 184 23.65 9.17 -16.45
CA GLN A 184 22.63 8.14 -16.28
C GLN A 184 22.82 7.02 -17.31
N PHE A 185 22.62 5.79 -16.89
CA PHE A 185 22.85 4.59 -17.69
C PHE A 185 21.60 3.72 -17.72
N LYS A 186 21.38 3.06 -18.85
CA LYS A 186 20.53 1.88 -18.93
C LYS A 186 21.41 0.68 -19.25
N ILE A 187 21.46 -0.24 -18.30
CA ILE A 187 22.24 -1.48 -18.36
C ILE A 187 21.26 -2.64 -18.27
N LYS A 188 21.34 -3.58 -19.20
CA LYS A 188 20.53 -4.81 -19.23
C LYS A 188 21.43 -6.00 -19.55
N ASN A 189 21.33 -7.09 -18.77
CA ASN A 189 22.21 -8.25 -18.89
C ASN A 189 23.71 -7.86 -18.88
N CYS A 190 24.07 -6.88 -18.06
CA CYS A 190 25.41 -6.30 -17.99
C CYS A 190 25.95 -5.69 -19.31
N TYR A 191 25.05 -5.30 -20.21
CA TYR A 191 25.37 -4.52 -21.42
C TYR A 191 24.76 -3.14 -21.30
N MET A 192 25.55 -2.12 -21.66
CA MET A 192 25.09 -0.72 -21.66
C MET A 192 24.27 -0.46 -22.94
N GLU A 193 22.95 -0.33 -22.77
CA GLU A 193 22.05 0.03 -23.86
C GLU A 193 22.24 1.49 -24.28
N TYR A 194 22.34 2.38 -23.27
CA TYR A 194 22.73 3.79 -23.47
C TYR A 194 23.39 4.40 -22.23
N ALA A 195 24.12 5.48 -22.46
CA ALA A 195 24.67 6.37 -21.43
C ALA A 195 24.40 7.82 -21.84
N LEU A 196 23.92 8.64 -20.90
CA LEU A 196 23.59 10.04 -21.12
C LEU A 196 24.24 10.90 -20.04
N GLU A 197 24.92 11.99 -20.46
CA GLU A 197 25.47 12.97 -19.53
C GLU A 197 24.50 14.16 -19.39
N SER A 198 24.11 14.48 -18.17
CA SER A 198 23.07 15.47 -17.90
C SER A 198 23.54 16.87 -18.24
N SER A 199 22.98 17.46 -19.31
CA SER A 199 22.78 18.88 -19.44
C SER A 199 21.33 19.23 -19.11
N VAL A 200 21.00 20.49 -18.87
CA VAL A 200 19.76 20.99 -18.25
C VAL A 200 18.42 20.39 -18.78
N ASN A 201 18.41 19.75 -19.95
CA ASN A 201 17.17 19.25 -20.62
C ASN A 201 17.05 17.73 -20.72
N ILE A 202 18.03 16.93 -20.29
CA ILE A 202 18.08 15.47 -20.56
C ILE A 202 17.22 14.64 -19.60
N GLN A 203 16.86 15.15 -18.44
CA GLN A 203 15.98 14.41 -17.50
C GLN A 203 14.61 14.10 -18.10
N ASP A 204 14.06 14.99 -18.92
CA ASP A 204 12.77 14.80 -19.57
C ASP A 204 12.85 13.77 -20.70
N ASP A 205 13.94 13.73 -21.48
CA ASP A 205 14.15 12.78 -22.57
C ASP A 205 14.30 11.33 -22.06
N ILE A 206 15.01 11.15 -20.93
CA ILE A 206 15.17 9.83 -20.31
C ILE A 206 13.85 9.35 -19.74
N LEU A 207 13.15 10.23 -19.03
CA LEU A 207 11.82 9.94 -18.51
C LEU A 207 10.86 9.53 -19.64
N GLN A 208 10.87 10.23 -20.77
CA GLN A 208 10.06 9.89 -21.94
C GLN A 208 10.42 8.53 -22.53
N ARG A 209 11.71 8.19 -22.64
CA ARG A 209 12.15 6.87 -23.14
C ARG A 209 11.75 5.75 -22.20
N GLU A 210 11.95 5.89 -20.89
CA GLU A 210 11.56 4.88 -19.91
C GLU A 210 10.04 4.73 -19.79
N LEU A 211 9.29 5.82 -19.88
CA LEU A 211 7.83 5.79 -19.92
C LEU A 211 7.26 5.18 -21.21
N SER A 212 8.06 5.03 -22.27
CA SER A 212 7.66 4.37 -23.52
C SER A 212 7.67 2.84 -23.43
N ASN A 213 8.28 2.27 -22.39
CA ASN A 213 8.35 0.84 -22.16
C ASN A 213 7.01 0.27 -21.71
N THR A 214 6.85 -1.05 -21.81
CA THR A 214 5.64 -1.77 -21.37
C THR A 214 5.49 -1.78 -19.85
N SER A 215 4.30 -2.11 -19.36
CA SER A 215 3.95 -2.06 -17.93
C SER A 215 4.87 -2.87 -17.02
N ASP A 216 5.33 -4.03 -17.45
CA ASP A 216 6.22 -4.92 -16.66
C ASP A 216 7.65 -4.35 -16.49
N GLU A 217 8.15 -3.60 -17.46
CA GLU A 217 9.49 -3.00 -17.39
C GLU A 217 9.51 -1.69 -16.57
N LYS A 218 8.38 -1.00 -16.45
CA LYS A 218 8.28 0.32 -15.78
C LYS A 218 8.59 0.29 -14.29
N MET A 219 8.09 -0.71 -13.57
CA MET A 219 8.34 -0.81 -12.14
C MET A 219 9.82 -1.01 -11.80
N LYS A 220 10.58 -1.66 -12.70
CA LYS A 220 12.01 -1.93 -12.52
C LYS A 220 12.88 -0.70 -12.71
N SER A 221 12.41 0.28 -13.50
CA SER A 221 13.21 1.47 -13.87
C SER A 221 12.88 2.74 -13.07
N ILE A 222 11.86 2.72 -12.20
CA ILE A 222 11.40 3.90 -11.47
C ILE A 222 12.51 4.55 -10.63
N ILE A 223 13.39 3.76 -10.01
CA ILE A 223 14.49 4.29 -9.20
C ILE A 223 15.36 5.30 -9.98
N ALA A 224 15.60 5.01 -11.26
CA ALA A 224 16.41 5.87 -12.12
C ALA A 224 15.68 7.15 -12.58
N THR A 225 14.35 7.19 -12.44
CA THR A 225 13.48 8.28 -12.95
C THR A 225 12.74 9.04 -11.84
N ILE A 226 13.06 8.79 -10.58
CA ILE A 226 12.50 9.54 -9.44
C ILE A 226 12.78 11.04 -9.63
N GLN A 227 11.69 11.82 -9.65
CA GLN A 227 11.76 13.27 -9.77
C GLN A 227 12.10 13.93 -8.42
N GLN A 228 12.62 15.13 -8.45
CA GLN A 228 13.03 15.88 -7.24
C GLN A 228 11.86 16.00 -6.22
N GLU A 229 10.65 16.32 -6.69
CA GLU A 229 9.46 16.40 -5.83
C GLU A 229 9.12 15.05 -5.17
N GLN A 230 9.28 13.94 -5.91
CA GLN A 230 9.06 12.60 -5.38
C GLN A 230 10.17 12.20 -4.39
N ASN A 231 11.43 12.53 -4.70
CA ASN A 231 12.56 12.23 -3.81
C ASN A 231 12.43 12.95 -2.46
N ARG A 232 11.92 14.18 -2.45
CA ARG A 232 11.62 14.91 -1.22
C ARG A 232 10.61 14.16 -0.33
N ILE A 233 9.59 13.54 -0.92
CA ILE A 233 8.63 12.72 -0.20
C ILE A 233 9.28 11.44 0.33
N ILE A 234 10.04 10.76 -0.53
CA ILE A 234 10.71 9.50 -0.19
C ILE A 234 11.64 9.68 1.02
N ARG A 235 12.42 10.76 1.04
CA ARG A 235 13.42 11.06 2.08
C ARG A 235 12.90 11.88 3.26
N ASN A 236 11.60 12.11 3.35
CA ASN A 236 11.02 12.81 4.50
C ASN A 236 11.03 11.91 5.75
N GLU A 237 11.91 12.16 6.69
CA GLU A 237 12.10 11.41 7.94
C GLU A 237 11.29 12.00 9.11
N MET A 238 10.88 13.29 9.01
CA MET A 238 10.42 14.07 10.15
C MET A 238 8.92 13.97 10.41
N SER A 239 8.12 13.64 9.39
CA SER A 239 6.66 13.65 9.51
C SER A 239 6.16 12.39 10.20
N GLU A 240 5.45 12.55 11.33
CA GLU A 240 4.72 11.44 11.95
C GLU A 240 3.55 10.99 11.06
N ILE A 241 2.88 11.94 10.44
CA ILE A 241 1.79 11.68 9.48
C ILE A 241 2.07 12.51 8.23
N LEU A 242 2.22 11.82 7.11
CA LEU A 242 2.41 12.41 5.80
C LEU A 242 1.21 12.10 4.92
N ILE A 243 0.57 13.13 4.38
CA ILE A 243 -0.58 13.00 3.47
C ILE A 243 -0.16 13.45 2.07
N ILE A 244 -0.29 12.55 1.09
CA ILE A 244 0.10 12.77 -0.30
C ILE A 244 -1.17 12.81 -1.15
N GLN A 245 -1.58 14.01 -1.55
CA GLN A 245 -2.59 14.22 -2.57
C GLN A 245 -1.90 14.21 -3.92
N GLY A 246 -2.24 13.27 -4.78
CA GLY A 246 -1.64 13.21 -6.10
C GLY A 246 -2.66 12.89 -7.19
N VAL A 247 -2.52 13.54 -8.33
CA VAL A 247 -3.39 13.30 -9.50
C VAL A 247 -3.19 11.88 -10.07
N ALA A 248 -4.12 11.43 -10.92
CA ALA A 248 -3.98 10.17 -11.65
C ALA A 248 -2.62 10.09 -12.35
N GLY A 249 -1.92 8.97 -12.19
CA GLY A 249 -0.63 8.74 -12.83
C GLY A 249 0.56 9.52 -12.26
N SER A 250 0.45 10.18 -11.10
CA SER A 250 1.57 10.89 -10.47
C SER A 250 2.58 9.97 -9.75
N GLY A 251 2.32 8.67 -9.72
CA GLY A 251 3.21 7.69 -9.08
C GLY A 251 3.07 7.61 -7.57
N LYS A 252 1.96 8.07 -6.96
CA LYS A 252 1.72 8.08 -5.51
C LYS A 252 2.12 6.80 -4.79
N THR A 253 1.58 5.69 -5.24
CA THR A 253 1.80 4.37 -4.62
C THR A 253 3.26 3.95 -4.75
N SER A 254 3.86 4.15 -5.93
CA SER A 254 5.28 3.89 -6.14
C SER A 254 6.15 4.74 -5.21
N VAL A 255 5.87 6.03 -5.09
CA VAL A 255 6.58 6.95 -4.17
C VAL A 255 6.45 6.48 -2.72
N ALA A 256 5.25 6.03 -2.29
CA ALA A 256 5.04 5.52 -0.94
C ALA A 256 5.85 4.25 -0.67
N LEU A 257 5.92 3.32 -1.62
CA LEU A 257 6.72 2.09 -1.49
C LEU A 257 8.22 2.36 -1.46
N HIS A 258 8.71 3.27 -2.31
CA HIS A 258 10.11 3.71 -2.26
C HIS A 258 10.42 4.43 -0.96
N ARG A 259 9.48 5.23 -0.43
CA ARG A 259 9.59 5.84 0.90
C ARG A 259 9.75 4.77 1.99
N ILE A 260 8.93 3.73 1.96
CA ILE A 260 9.05 2.63 2.94
C ILE A 260 10.39 1.92 2.82
N ALA A 261 10.82 1.59 1.60
CA ALA A 261 12.15 1.00 1.38
C ALA A 261 13.27 1.91 1.91
N TYR A 262 13.15 3.22 1.72
CA TYR A 262 14.08 4.20 2.28
C TYR A 262 14.03 4.24 3.82
N LEU A 263 12.83 4.27 4.42
CA LEU A 263 12.67 4.34 5.88
C LEU A 263 13.18 3.05 6.56
N ILE A 264 12.92 1.87 5.98
CA ILE A 264 13.48 0.59 6.48
C ILE A 264 15.00 0.61 6.42
N TYR A 265 15.59 1.04 5.31
CA TYR A 265 17.04 1.19 5.17
C TYR A 265 17.62 2.19 6.19
N ARG A 266 16.96 3.32 6.39
CA ARG A 266 17.42 4.41 7.27
C ARG A 266 17.30 4.07 8.75
N PHE A 267 16.22 3.39 9.13
CA PHE A 267 15.86 3.06 10.52
C PHE A 267 15.90 1.56 10.79
N LYS A 268 16.82 0.82 10.19
CA LYS A 268 16.95 -0.65 10.25
C LYS A 268 16.91 -1.24 11.67
N ASP A 269 17.31 -0.47 12.69
CA ASP A 269 17.28 -0.91 14.10
C ASP A 269 15.87 -0.80 14.72
N ARG A 270 14.94 -0.07 14.09
CA ARG A 270 13.60 0.21 14.61
C ARG A 270 12.48 -0.21 13.67
N LEU A 271 12.74 -0.24 12.38
CA LEU A 271 11.77 -0.51 11.33
C LEU A 271 12.25 -1.66 10.45
N SER A 272 11.37 -2.63 10.21
CA SER A 272 11.58 -3.75 9.30
C SER A 272 10.28 -4.02 8.53
N ALA A 273 10.33 -4.80 7.48
CA ALA A 273 9.13 -5.15 6.71
C ALA A 273 8.03 -5.79 7.57
N LYS A 274 8.39 -6.50 8.65
CA LYS A 274 7.43 -7.19 9.56
C LYS A 274 6.58 -6.24 10.39
N ASN A 275 7.04 -5.00 10.61
CA ASN A 275 6.30 -4.00 11.39
C ASN A 275 5.82 -2.81 10.53
N VAL A 276 5.73 -3.03 9.23
CA VAL A 276 5.09 -2.14 8.26
C VAL A 276 3.86 -2.84 7.68
N ALA A 277 2.75 -2.10 7.59
CA ALA A 277 1.55 -2.61 6.96
C ALA A 277 1.02 -1.63 5.90
N ILE A 278 0.34 -2.17 4.89
CA ILE A 278 -0.42 -1.39 3.93
C ILE A 278 -1.91 -1.72 4.04
N LEU A 279 -2.72 -0.67 4.11
CA LEU A 279 -4.16 -0.73 4.04
C LEU A 279 -4.58 -0.37 2.62
N SER A 280 -5.09 -1.35 1.87
CA SER A 280 -5.50 -1.20 0.47
C SER A 280 -6.99 -1.49 0.28
N PRO A 281 -7.65 -0.93 -0.76
CA PRO A 281 -9.08 -1.13 -0.98
C PRO A 281 -9.44 -2.53 -1.47
N ASN A 282 -8.51 -3.25 -2.11
CA ASN A 282 -8.74 -4.62 -2.58
C ASN A 282 -7.44 -5.45 -2.60
N LYS A 283 -7.60 -6.77 -2.52
CA LYS A 283 -6.46 -7.72 -2.45
C LYS A 283 -5.66 -7.83 -3.75
N VAL A 284 -6.29 -7.61 -4.91
CA VAL A 284 -5.60 -7.65 -6.21
C VAL A 284 -4.55 -6.55 -6.31
N PHE A 285 -4.91 -5.37 -5.80
CA PHE A 285 -4.01 -4.23 -5.77
C PHE A 285 -2.88 -4.42 -4.75
N GLY A 286 -3.19 -5.04 -3.62
CA GLY A 286 -2.19 -5.36 -2.62
C GLY A 286 -1.16 -6.38 -3.10
N ASP A 287 -1.57 -7.45 -3.79
CA ASP A 287 -0.66 -8.41 -4.42
C ASP A 287 0.30 -7.71 -5.41
N TYR A 288 -0.22 -6.78 -6.21
CA TYR A 288 0.61 -5.98 -7.10
C TYR A 288 1.66 -5.14 -6.36
N ILE A 289 1.28 -4.51 -5.25
CA ILE A 289 2.17 -3.69 -4.42
C ILE A 289 3.20 -4.56 -3.68
N SER A 290 2.80 -5.70 -3.16
CA SER A 290 3.67 -6.57 -2.36
C SER A 290 4.88 -7.11 -3.14
N ASN A 291 4.78 -7.14 -4.48
CA ASN A 291 5.87 -7.56 -5.35
C ASN A 291 6.95 -6.48 -5.58
N VAL A 292 6.63 -5.19 -5.33
CA VAL A 292 7.57 -4.08 -5.57
C VAL A 292 8.68 -4.02 -4.52
N LEU A 293 8.38 -4.20 -3.24
CA LEU A 293 9.39 -4.11 -2.17
C LEU A 293 10.51 -5.15 -2.30
N PRO A 294 10.25 -6.43 -2.66
CA PRO A 294 11.31 -7.40 -2.97
C PRO A 294 12.22 -7.00 -4.13
N GLU A 295 11.71 -6.23 -5.09
CA GLU A 295 12.55 -5.65 -6.15
C GLU A 295 13.47 -4.54 -5.61
N LEU A 296 13.01 -3.79 -4.59
CA LEU A 296 13.80 -2.77 -3.91
C LEU A 296 14.77 -3.34 -2.86
N GLY A 297 14.77 -4.66 -2.67
CA GLY A 297 15.67 -5.36 -1.74
C GLY A 297 15.13 -5.54 -0.34
N GLU A 298 13.84 -5.28 -0.13
CA GLU A 298 13.17 -5.46 1.14
C GLU A 298 12.30 -6.72 1.15
N GLU A 299 11.93 -7.22 2.34
CA GLU A 299 10.93 -8.29 2.48
C GLU A 299 9.52 -7.75 2.17
N GLN A 300 8.60 -8.67 1.90
CA GLN A 300 7.18 -8.32 1.76
C GLN A 300 6.63 -7.76 3.07
N ILE A 301 5.79 -6.73 2.98
CA ILE A 301 5.09 -6.13 4.11
C ILE A 301 3.73 -6.78 4.31
N TYR A 302 3.16 -6.59 5.50
CA TYR A 302 1.82 -7.08 5.82
C TYR A 302 0.76 -6.26 5.10
N GLU A 303 -0.16 -6.94 4.43
CA GLU A 303 -1.30 -6.34 3.76
C GLU A 303 -2.57 -6.59 4.53
N MET A 304 -3.44 -5.57 4.60
CA MET A 304 -4.75 -5.66 5.22
C MET A 304 -5.79 -4.85 4.45
N SER A 305 -7.04 -5.25 4.58
CA SER A 305 -8.20 -4.50 4.09
C SER A 305 -9.09 -4.04 5.26
N PHE A 306 -10.01 -3.11 4.99
CA PHE A 306 -11.02 -2.75 5.99
C PHE A 306 -11.92 -3.93 6.37
N GLU A 307 -12.17 -4.87 5.46
CA GLU A 307 -12.93 -6.07 5.76
C GLU A 307 -12.19 -7.00 6.74
N ASP A 308 -10.87 -7.14 6.59
CA ASP A 308 -10.05 -7.94 7.50
C ASP A 308 -10.07 -7.35 8.91
N ILE A 309 -9.88 -6.03 9.04
CA ILE A 309 -9.97 -5.31 10.34
C ILE A 309 -11.36 -5.48 10.96
N ALA A 310 -12.43 -5.29 10.17
CA ALA A 310 -13.80 -5.42 10.68
C ALA A 310 -14.08 -6.84 11.18
N ARG A 311 -13.62 -7.85 10.44
CA ARG A 311 -13.77 -9.26 10.82
C ARG A 311 -13.03 -9.56 12.13
N GLU A 312 -11.77 -9.11 12.23
CA GLU A 312 -10.95 -9.31 13.44
C GLU A 312 -11.58 -8.66 14.69
N GLN A 313 -12.06 -7.41 14.58
CA GLN A 313 -12.60 -6.65 15.70
C GLN A 313 -14.01 -7.12 16.13
N LEU A 314 -14.79 -7.71 15.22
CA LEU A 314 -16.18 -8.09 15.46
C LEU A 314 -16.43 -9.61 15.50
N GLU A 315 -15.39 -10.42 15.41
CA GLU A 315 -15.49 -11.88 15.50
C GLU A 315 -16.20 -12.31 16.80
N GLY A 316 -17.25 -13.12 16.66
CA GLY A 316 -18.06 -13.60 17.80
C GLY A 316 -18.95 -12.54 18.47
N ILE A 317 -18.97 -11.29 18.01
CA ILE A 317 -19.79 -10.20 18.55
C ILE A 317 -21.07 -10.01 17.77
N ILE A 318 -20.96 -9.85 16.43
CA ILE A 318 -22.09 -9.56 15.54
C ILE A 318 -21.77 -9.98 14.11
N HIS A 319 -22.80 -10.29 13.31
CA HIS A 319 -22.64 -10.57 11.90
C HIS A 319 -22.61 -9.28 11.07
N ILE A 320 -21.89 -9.30 9.96
CA ILE A 320 -21.74 -8.20 9.03
C ILE A 320 -22.38 -8.59 7.69
N GLU A 321 -23.20 -7.71 7.14
CA GLU A 321 -23.71 -7.85 5.77
C GLU A 321 -22.56 -7.63 4.78
N ALA A 322 -22.54 -8.38 3.66
CA ALA A 322 -21.58 -8.13 2.58
C ALA A 322 -21.75 -6.71 2.03
N GLY A 323 -20.63 -6.07 1.73
CA GLY A 323 -20.62 -4.71 1.15
C GLY A 323 -21.43 -4.65 -0.15
N LYS A 324 -22.33 -3.70 -0.25
CA LYS A 324 -23.12 -3.45 -1.47
C LYS A 324 -22.41 -2.45 -2.37
N ASN A 325 -22.42 -2.73 -3.67
CA ASN A 325 -21.91 -1.77 -4.65
C ASN A 325 -22.94 -0.64 -4.86
N SER A 326 -22.57 0.59 -4.52
CA SER A 326 -23.43 1.77 -4.67
C SER A 326 -23.90 2.02 -6.12
N LEU A 327 -23.22 1.48 -7.11
CA LEU A 327 -23.58 1.60 -8.53
C LEU A 327 -24.66 0.61 -8.98
N GLU A 328 -24.94 -0.42 -8.17
CA GLU A 328 -25.86 -1.50 -8.50
C GLU A 328 -27.08 -1.54 -7.57
N VAL A 329 -27.04 -0.81 -6.47
CA VAL A 329 -28.18 -0.65 -5.54
C VAL A 329 -29.07 0.50 -6.00
N ASN A 330 -30.37 0.21 -6.14
CA ASN A 330 -31.38 1.23 -6.43
C ASN A 330 -32.34 1.30 -5.23
N ASP A 331 -31.85 1.82 -4.12
CA ASP A 331 -32.60 2.00 -2.87
C ASP A 331 -32.26 3.39 -2.27
N PRO A 332 -33.11 4.42 -2.52
CA PRO A 332 -32.85 5.78 -2.05
C PRO A 332 -32.72 5.89 -0.54
N GLU A 333 -33.45 5.08 0.24
CA GLU A 333 -33.35 5.10 1.70
C GLU A 333 -32.01 4.55 2.18
N TRP A 334 -31.51 3.50 1.53
CA TRP A 334 -30.19 2.97 1.78
C TRP A 334 -29.10 3.98 1.40
N GLU A 335 -29.22 4.61 0.24
CA GLU A 335 -28.27 5.64 -0.22
C GLU A 335 -28.20 6.81 0.75
N GLU A 336 -29.33 7.28 1.26
CA GLU A 336 -29.41 8.38 2.24
C GLU A 336 -28.73 7.97 3.55
N ARG A 337 -28.96 6.74 4.06
CA ARG A 337 -28.33 6.24 5.28
C ARG A 337 -26.80 6.14 5.14
N VAL A 338 -26.33 5.57 4.03
CA VAL A 338 -24.90 5.41 3.75
C VAL A 338 -24.21 6.76 3.61
N SER A 339 -24.81 7.66 2.83
CA SER A 339 -24.30 9.03 2.62
C SER A 339 -24.19 9.79 3.94
N PHE A 340 -25.21 9.74 4.78
CA PHE A 340 -25.21 10.39 6.08
C PHE A 340 -24.08 9.87 6.98
N LYS A 341 -23.91 8.53 7.06
CA LYS A 341 -22.89 7.89 7.89
C LYS A 341 -21.46 8.11 7.38
N SER A 342 -21.31 8.53 6.12
CA SER A 342 -20.00 8.85 5.53
C SER A 342 -19.52 10.28 5.83
N THR A 343 -20.33 11.10 6.52
CA THR A 343 -20.01 12.51 6.77
C THR A 343 -19.13 12.71 8.00
N PHE A 344 -18.37 13.80 8.01
CA PHE A 344 -17.63 14.24 9.19
C PHE A 344 -18.57 14.70 10.32
N THR A 345 -19.76 15.20 9.95
CA THR A 345 -20.82 15.56 10.91
C THR A 345 -21.27 14.35 11.72
N PHE A 346 -21.44 13.19 11.08
CA PHE A 346 -21.81 11.96 11.77
C PHE A 346 -20.73 11.53 12.79
N LEU A 347 -19.46 11.62 12.45
CA LEU A 347 -18.36 11.37 13.40
C LEU A 347 -18.44 12.35 14.60
N LYS A 348 -18.64 13.64 14.36
CA LYS A 348 -18.79 14.64 15.45
C LYS A 348 -19.97 14.34 16.36
N MET A 349 -21.10 13.89 15.82
CA MET A 349 -22.25 13.46 16.61
C MET A 349 -21.92 12.26 17.52
N MET A 350 -21.15 11.30 16.99
CA MET A 350 -20.69 10.16 17.78
C MET A 350 -19.74 10.60 18.90
N ASP A 351 -18.79 11.49 18.62
CA ASP A 351 -17.86 12.06 19.59
C ASP A 351 -18.61 12.83 20.69
N GLU A 352 -19.60 13.66 20.33
CA GLU A 352 -20.42 14.39 21.28
C GLU A 352 -21.18 13.45 22.22
N TYR A 353 -21.81 12.41 21.67
CA TYR A 353 -22.52 11.42 22.48
C TYR A 353 -21.56 10.64 23.42
N LEU A 354 -20.42 10.18 22.89
CA LEU A 354 -19.43 9.44 23.66
C LEU A 354 -18.73 10.30 24.71
N SER A 355 -18.62 11.62 24.53
CA SER A 355 -18.08 12.53 25.56
C SER A 355 -18.94 12.54 26.82
N LYS A 356 -20.24 12.28 26.68
CA LYS A 356 -21.23 12.23 27.78
C LYS A 356 -21.48 10.81 28.29
N ILE A 357 -20.67 9.82 27.85
CA ILE A 357 -20.87 8.40 28.21
C ILE A 357 -20.83 8.16 29.72
N THR A 358 -20.06 8.94 30.46
CA THR A 358 -19.91 8.85 31.90
C THR A 358 -21.23 9.16 32.63
N GLU A 359 -22.05 10.06 32.10
CA GLU A 359 -23.33 10.49 32.68
C GLU A 359 -24.48 9.57 32.22
N THR A 360 -24.39 9.03 31.01
CA THR A 360 -25.50 8.33 30.36
C THR A 360 -25.53 6.84 30.64
N VAL A 361 -24.37 6.20 30.82
CA VAL A 361 -24.22 4.74 30.78
C VAL A 361 -24.27 4.10 32.18
N PHE A 362 -23.88 4.84 33.22
CA PHE A 362 -23.67 4.28 34.57
C PHE A 362 -24.51 4.99 35.61
N GLU A 363 -25.18 4.24 36.49
CA GLU A 363 -25.96 4.74 37.61
C GLU A 363 -25.57 3.94 38.87
N PRO A 364 -24.55 4.43 39.61
CA PRO A 364 -24.03 3.70 40.75
C PRO A 364 -25.01 3.69 41.92
N SER A 365 -25.01 2.59 42.62
CA SER A 365 -25.62 2.42 43.93
C SER A 365 -24.55 1.97 44.93
N ASP A 366 -24.87 2.07 46.24
CA ASP A 366 -23.96 1.59 47.25
C ASP A 366 -23.67 0.09 47.08
N TYR A 367 -22.40 -0.29 47.15
CA TYR A 367 -21.99 -1.68 47.19
C TYR A 367 -21.65 -2.10 48.60
N THR A 368 -22.37 -3.09 49.11
CA THR A 368 -22.20 -3.59 50.49
C THR A 368 -21.81 -5.07 50.48
N PHE A 369 -20.90 -5.44 51.37
CA PHE A 369 -20.53 -6.83 51.63
C PHE A 369 -20.09 -7.01 53.09
N GLY A 370 -20.87 -7.79 53.87
CA GLY A 370 -20.64 -7.87 55.32
C GLY A 370 -20.76 -6.52 55.99
N GLY A 371 -19.74 -6.13 56.74
CA GLY A 371 -19.60 -4.80 57.35
C GLY A 371 -19.01 -3.71 56.45
N PHE A 372 -18.61 -4.02 55.20
CA PHE A 372 -17.94 -3.08 54.30
C PHE A 372 -18.92 -2.39 53.36
N ILE A 373 -18.73 -1.09 53.15
CA ILE A 373 -19.55 -0.27 52.24
C ILE A 373 -18.66 0.55 51.33
N ALA A 374 -18.94 0.50 50.00
CA ALA A 374 -18.47 1.47 49.01
C ALA A 374 -19.67 2.31 48.58
N GLU A 375 -19.65 3.58 48.93
CA GLU A 375 -20.75 4.52 48.68
C GLU A 375 -20.87 4.85 47.16
N SER A 376 -22.10 5.06 46.70
CA SER A 376 -22.41 5.38 45.30
C SER A 376 -21.65 6.61 44.79
N ASN A 377 -21.54 7.67 45.60
CA ASN A 377 -20.78 8.86 45.26
C ASN A 377 -19.28 8.58 45.06
N TRP A 378 -18.71 7.72 45.88
CA TRP A 378 -17.31 7.33 45.74
C TRP A 378 -17.13 6.49 44.45
N ILE A 379 -18.03 5.56 44.15
CA ILE A 379 -18.02 4.76 42.92
C ILE A 379 -18.17 5.67 41.71
N GLN A 380 -19.06 6.66 41.75
CA GLN A 380 -19.23 7.63 40.66
C GLN A 380 -17.96 8.43 40.42
N ASN A 381 -17.36 8.97 41.48
CA ASN A 381 -16.11 9.74 41.36
C ASN A 381 -14.96 8.90 40.74
N ARG A 382 -14.89 7.61 41.04
CA ARG A 382 -13.92 6.70 40.43
C ARG A 382 -14.23 6.45 38.95
N PHE A 383 -15.50 6.26 38.60
CA PHE A 383 -15.91 6.05 37.24
C PHE A 383 -15.60 7.29 36.35
N GLU A 384 -15.74 8.47 36.90
CA GLU A 384 -15.35 9.73 36.27
C GLU A 384 -13.83 9.89 36.16
N ALA A 385 -13.10 9.57 37.22
CA ALA A 385 -11.62 9.64 37.21
C ALA A 385 -10.99 8.74 36.15
N TYR A 386 -11.63 7.62 35.84
CA TYR A 386 -11.17 6.68 34.83
C TYR A 386 -11.70 6.98 33.42
N TYR A 387 -12.07 8.24 33.10
CA TYR A 387 -12.69 8.65 31.82
C TYR A 387 -11.90 8.24 30.58
N ASN A 388 -10.56 8.10 30.65
CA ASN A 388 -9.70 7.69 29.54
C ASN A 388 -9.76 6.18 29.22
N TYR A 389 -10.42 5.38 30.07
CA TYR A 389 -10.55 3.94 29.86
C TYR A 389 -11.93 3.57 29.30
N PRO A 390 -12.03 2.50 28.51
CA PRO A 390 -13.31 1.93 28.09
C PRO A 390 -14.19 1.56 29.30
N VAL A 391 -15.51 1.62 29.13
CA VAL A 391 -16.47 1.40 30.22
C VAL A 391 -16.18 0.12 31.03
N LYS A 392 -15.94 -1.01 30.35
CA LYS A 392 -15.63 -2.27 31.03
C LYS A 392 -14.34 -2.22 31.84
N GLN A 393 -13.33 -1.56 31.35
CA GLN A 393 -12.07 -1.40 32.07
C GLN A 393 -12.20 -0.46 33.26
N ARG A 394 -13.04 0.60 33.17
CA ARG A 394 -13.37 1.45 34.32
C ARG A 394 -13.98 0.61 35.46
N LEU A 395 -14.98 -0.23 35.12
CA LEU A 395 -15.63 -1.09 36.10
C LEU A 395 -14.66 -2.10 36.73
N GLN A 396 -13.75 -2.67 35.94
CA GLN A 396 -12.73 -3.59 36.47
C GLN A 396 -11.83 -2.87 37.48
N ARG A 397 -11.31 -1.67 37.12
CA ARG A 397 -10.47 -0.86 38.01
C ARG A 397 -11.20 -0.46 39.31
N ILE A 398 -12.48 -0.08 39.18
CA ILE A 398 -13.30 0.23 40.38
C ILE A 398 -13.48 -1.00 41.23
N ALA A 399 -13.65 -2.19 40.65
CA ALA A 399 -13.77 -3.43 41.41
C ALA A 399 -12.49 -3.76 42.19
N ASP A 400 -11.34 -3.51 41.57
CA ASP A 400 -10.03 -3.67 42.21
C ASP A 400 -9.84 -2.62 43.31
N ASP A 401 -10.18 -1.35 43.09
CA ASP A 401 -10.14 -0.27 44.08
C ASP A 401 -11.07 -0.56 45.29
N ILE A 402 -12.26 -1.13 45.06
CA ILE A 402 -13.17 -1.54 46.14
C ILE A 402 -12.56 -2.67 46.95
N TYR A 403 -11.97 -3.66 46.28
CA TYR A 403 -11.31 -4.78 46.98
C TYR A 403 -10.17 -4.28 47.85
N ASP A 404 -9.27 -3.47 47.30
CA ASP A 404 -8.12 -2.90 48.02
C ASP A 404 -8.56 -2.03 49.19
N ARG A 405 -9.63 -1.23 49.01
CA ARG A 405 -10.21 -0.42 50.09
C ARG A 405 -10.75 -1.30 51.24
N PHE A 406 -11.46 -2.39 50.92
CA PHE A 406 -12.00 -3.31 51.93
C PHE A 406 -10.88 -4.09 52.64
N GLU A 407 -9.88 -4.54 51.90
CA GLU A 407 -8.69 -5.22 52.46
C GLU A 407 -7.94 -4.30 53.43
N ASN A 408 -7.71 -3.05 53.08
CA ASN A 408 -7.03 -2.07 53.92
C ASN A 408 -7.83 -1.70 55.21
N CYS A 409 -9.15 -1.87 55.21
CA CYS A 409 -10.02 -1.61 56.35
C CYS A 409 -10.36 -2.89 57.14
N ASN A 410 -9.85 -4.04 56.73
CA ASN A 410 -10.18 -5.34 57.34
C ASN A 410 -9.31 -5.67 58.55
N PHE A 411 -9.55 -4.95 59.65
CA PHE A 411 -8.82 -5.17 60.93
C PHE A 411 -9.28 -6.39 61.73
N MET A 412 -10.41 -7.02 61.33
CA MET A 412 -11.01 -8.16 62.05
C MET A 412 -10.93 -9.49 61.31
N ASP A 413 -10.16 -9.56 60.20
CA ASP A 413 -10.04 -10.75 59.35
C ASP A 413 -11.39 -11.28 58.82
N GLU A 414 -12.36 -10.40 58.56
CA GLU A 414 -13.65 -10.77 57.95
C GLU A 414 -13.49 -11.29 56.53
N PRO A 415 -14.36 -12.19 56.07
CA PRO A 415 -14.35 -12.62 54.67
C PRO A 415 -14.51 -11.44 53.69
N LEU A 416 -13.61 -11.31 52.70
CA LEU A 416 -13.69 -10.31 51.67
C LEU A 416 -14.45 -10.80 50.41
N PRO A 417 -15.12 -9.91 49.69
CA PRO A 417 -15.78 -10.26 48.43
C PRO A 417 -14.74 -10.60 47.38
N LYS A 418 -15.00 -11.63 46.55
CA LYS A 418 -14.13 -11.89 45.40
C LYS A 418 -14.25 -10.76 44.39
N PRO A 419 -13.15 -10.24 43.78
CA PRO A 419 -13.17 -9.15 42.78
C PRO A 419 -14.19 -9.40 41.68
N ARG A 420 -14.35 -10.64 41.20
CA ARG A 420 -15.36 -11.02 40.20
C ARG A 420 -16.81 -10.73 40.63
N ASN A 421 -17.12 -10.84 41.92
CA ASN A 421 -18.47 -10.57 42.44
C ASN A 421 -18.73 -9.07 42.52
N ILE A 422 -17.71 -8.28 42.91
CA ILE A 422 -17.74 -6.82 42.87
C ILE A 422 -18.01 -6.35 41.46
N LEU A 423 -17.22 -6.82 40.47
CA LEU A 423 -17.39 -6.48 39.07
C LEU A 423 -18.78 -6.85 38.56
N LYS A 424 -19.32 -8.00 38.92
CA LYS A 424 -20.68 -8.41 38.56
C LYS A 424 -21.74 -7.42 39.07
N SER A 425 -21.59 -6.97 40.31
CA SER A 425 -22.50 -5.97 40.91
C SER A 425 -22.37 -4.61 40.22
N LEU A 426 -21.15 -4.14 39.97
CA LEU A 426 -20.91 -2.89 39.20
C LEU A 426 -21.47 -2.97 37.77
N THR A 427 -21.31 -4.11 37.11
CA THR A 427 -21.87 -4.34 35.77
C THR A 427 -23.40 -4.30 35.79
N ALA A 428 -24.04 -4.73 36.87
CA ALA A 428 -25.49 -4.63 37.01
C ALA A 428 -26.01 -3.18 37.12
N MET A 429 -25.16 -2.23 37.56
CA MET A 429 -25.46 -0.79 37.66
C MET A 429 -25.38 -0.07 36.31
N LEU A 430 -24.91 -0.74 35.24
CA LEU A 430 -24.96 -0.17 33.89
C LEU A 430 -26.40 -0.06 33.40
N LYS A 431 -26.79 1.14 32.91
CA LYS A 431 -28.05 1.37 32.18
C LYS A 431 -28.03 0.67 30.83
N VAL A 432 -26.87 0.63 30.21
CA VAL A 432 -26.65 0.03 28.91
C VAL A 432 -25.75 -1.19 29.04
N LYS A 433 -26.24 -2.36 28.69
CA LYS A 433 -25.60 -3.65 29.00
C LYS A 433 -24.48 -4.09 28.07
N ASN A 434 -24.41 -3.57 26.87
CA ASN A 434 -23.39 -3.91 25.85
C ASN A 434 -23.23 -2.82 24.80
N ALA A 435 -22.18 -2.94 23.98
CA ALA A 435 -21.87 -1.96 22.94
C ALA A 435 -23.00 -1.79 21.91
N LEU A 436 -23.74 -2.85 21.57
CA LEU A 436 -24.87 -2.75 20.62
C LEU A 436 -26.04 -1.94 21.19
N ALA A 437 -26.32 -2.13 22.49
CA ALA A 437 -27.33 -1.35 23.16
C ALA A 437 -26.92 0.13 23.25
N LEU A 438 -25.62 0.43 23.50
CA LEU A 438 -25.07 1.77 23.49
C LEU A 438 -25.19 2.40 22.09
N TYR A 439 -24.88 1.66 21.04
CA TYR A 439 -24.98 2.13 19.65
C TYR A 439 -26.45 2.43 19.27
N LYS A 440 -27.39 1.61 19.68
CA LYS A 440 -28.81 1.85 19.48
C LYS A 440 -29.33 3.06 20.26
N ASP A 441 -28.84 3.26 21.47
CA ASP A 441 -29.19 4.41 22.32
C ASP A 441 -28.70 5.73 21.72
N PHE A 442 -27.49 5.74 21.12
CA PHE A 442 -26.97 6.87 20.36
C PHE A 442 -27.97 7.36 19.29
N TYR A 443 -28.50 6.47 18.44
CA TYR A 443 -29.47 6.87 17.41
C TYR A 443 -30.75 7.48 17.98
N LYS A 444 -31.22 6.95 19.11
CA LYS A 444 -32.38 7.51 19.81
C LYS A 444 -32.10 8.86 20.44
N HIS A 445 -30.95 8.97 21.11
CA HIS A 445 -30.54 10.20 21.79
C HIS A 445 -30.35 11.37 20.80
N MET A 446 -29.79 11.09 19.65
CA MET A 446 -29.54 12.07 18.60
C MET A 446 -30.75 12.33 17.68
N ASN A 447 -31.91 11.67 17.94
CA ASN A 447 -33.14 11.77 17.15
C ASN A 447 -32.95 11.39 15.65
N ILE A 448 -32.13 10.40 15.38
CA ILE A 448 -31.82 9.87 14.04
C ILE A 448 -32.11 8.36 13.94
N ALA A 449 -33.14 7.88 14.64
CA ALA A 449 -33.44 6.46 14.70
C ALA A 449 -33.79 5.83 13.34
N ASP A 450 -34.28 6.63 12.39
CA ASP A 450 -34.55 6.27 11.00
C ASP A 450 -33.27 5.92 10.20
N LYS A 451 -32.10 6.38 10.64
CA LYS A 451 -30.81 6.09 9.97
C LYS A 451 -30.20 4.76 10.40
N PHE A 452 -30.78 4.03 11.35
CA PHE A 452 -30.28 2.74 11.83
C PHE A 452 -31.19 1.58 11.40
N VAL A 453 -30.68 0.69 10.56
CA VAL A 453 -31.38 -0.51 10.08
C VAL A 453 -30.51 -1.72 10.32
N MET A 454 -31.10 -2.79 10.83
CA MET A 454 -30.47 -4.11 10.92
C MET A 454 -31.14 -5.03 9.87
N PRO A 455 -30.43 -5.46 8.82
CA PRO A 455 -30.98 -6.30 7.74
C PRO A 455 -31.54 -7.63 8.25
N ALA A 456 -30.91 -8.20 9.29
CA ALA A 456 -31.37 -9.40 9.99
C ALA A 456 -31.05 -9.31 11.49
N LYS A 457 -31.54 -10.25 12.26
CA LYS A 457 -31.23 -10.34 13.69
C LYS A 457 -29.72 -10.50 13.90
N SER A 458 -29.11 -9.58 14.64
CA SER A 458 -27.68 -9.56 14.92
C SER A 458 -26.78 -9.40 13.68
N THR A 459 -27.29 -8.70 12.63
CA THR A 459 -26.51 -8.39 11.43
C THR A 459 -26.51 -6.87 11.20
N LEU A 460 -25.35 -6.28 11.00
CA LEU A 460 -25.18 -4.86 10.69
C LEU A 460 -25.11 -4.64 9.18
N GLU A 461 -25.68 -3.51 8.70
CA GLU A 461 -25.32 -2.96 7.39
C GLU A 461 -23.82 -2.61 7.36
N TRP A 462 -23.18 -2.73 6.19
CA TRP A 462 -21.76 -2.39 6.07
C TRP A 462 -21.44 -0.96 6.54
N ALA A 463 -22.33 0.00 6.30
CA ALA A 463 -22.17 1.38 6.72
C ALA A 463 -22.17 1.58 8.25
N ASP A 464 -22.72 0.63 9.02
CA ASP A 464 -22.73 0.63 10.48
C ASP A 464 -21.55 -0.10 11.12
N VAL A 465 -20.74 -0.83 10.34
CA VAL A 465 -19.66 -1.67 10.86
C VAL A 465 -18.63 -0.84 11.61
N TYR A 466 -18.05 0.15 10.95
CA TYR A 466 -17.03 1.00 11.57
C TYR A 466 -17.57 1.94 12.65
N PRO A 467 -18.74 2.55 12.50
CA PRO A 467 -19.41 3.24 13.60
C PRO A 467 -19.61 2.35 14.83
N PHE A 468 -20.01 1.10 14.63
CA PHE A 468 -20.16 0.15 15.73
C PHE A 468 -18.82 -0.24 16.38
N ILE A 469 -17.75 -0.47 15.59
CA ILE A 469 -16.41 -0.68 16.12
C ILE A 469 -15.96 0.51 16.97
N TYR A 470 -16.28 1.74 16.56
CA TYR A 470 -15.99 2.95 17.32
C TYR A 470 -16.69 2.96 18.68
N PHE A 471 -17.96 2.53 18.73
CA PHE A 471 -18.68 2.33 20.01
C PHE A 471 -18.13 1.15 20.82
N CYS A 472 -17.70 0.07 20.16
CA CYS A 472 -17.01 -1.02 20.85
C CYS A 472 -15.72 -0.53 21.51
N SER A 473 -14.98 0.38 20.89
CA SER A 473 -13.77 0.97 21.48
C SER A 473 -14.04 1.67 22.80
N ALA A 474 -15.12 2.46 22.86
CA ALA A 474 -15.51 3.19 24.06
C ALA A 474 -16.07 2.28 25.17
N PHE A 475 -16.77 1.21 24.80
CA PHE A 475 -17.44 0.33 25.77
C PHE A 475 -16.57 -0.86 26.22
N ASN A 476 -16.00 -1.60 25.24
CA ASN A 476 -15.23 -2.82 25.50
C ASN A 476 -13.70 -2.58 25.54
N GLY A 477 -13.21 -1.60 24.81
CA GLY A 477 -11.84 -1.46 24.35
C GLY A 477 -11.62 -2.11 22.99
N LEU A 478 -10.56 -1.70 22.28
CA LEU A 478 -10.07 -2.32 21.06
C LEU A 478 -8.81 -3.12 21.34
N GLN A 479 -8.55 -4.11 20.51
CA GLN A 479 -7.25 -4.75 20.46
C GLN A 479 -6.32 -3.87 19.60
N GLU A 480 -5.56 -3.00 20.26
CA GLU A 480 -4.58 -2.15 19.58
C GLU A 480 -3.47 -3.02 18.96
N ASN A 481 -3.12 -2.73 17.72
CA ASN A 481 -1.99 -3.39 17.07
C ASN A 481 -0.70 -2.65 17.42
N GLN A 482 0.10 -3.23 18.31
CA GLN A 482 1.38 -2.67 18.78
C GLN A 482 2.57 -3.13 17.94
N GLU A 483 2.40 -4.10 17.04
CA GLU A 483 3.46 -4.63 16.20
C GLU A 483 3.74 -3.71 15.02
N ILE A 484 2.70 -3.08 14.47
CA ILE A 484 2.83 -2.16 13.32
C ILE A 484 3.36 -0.81 13.79
N ARG A 485 4.50 -0.40 13.23
CA ARG A 485 5.19 0.87 13.52
C ARG A 485 5.05 1.91 12.41
N HIS A 486 4.70 1.46 11.21
CA HIS A 486 4.39 2.35 10.09
C HIS A 486 3.21 1.78 9.29
N LEU A 487 2.17 2.59 9.10
CA LEU A 487 0.99 2.23 8.32
C LEU A 487 0.92 3.07 7.05
N ILE A 488 0.80 2.40 5.91
CA ILE A 488 0.47 3.04 4.64
C ILE A 488 -1.04 2.92 4.45
N ILE A 489 -1.70 4.00 4.08
CA ILE A 489 -3.12 4.01 3.72
C ILE A 489 -3.22 4.50 2.29
N ASP A 490 -3.56 3.61 1.37
CA ASP A 490 -3.76 3.96 -0.04
C ASP A 490 -5.22 4.26 -0.35
N GLU A 491 -5.46 5.01 -1.42
CA GLU A 491 -6.78 5.44 -1.88
C GLU A 491 -7.59 6.17 -0.80
N MET A 492 -6.95 7.13 -0.14
CA MET A 492 -7.49 7.85 1.03
C MET A 492 -8.91 8.40 0.86
N GLN A 493 -9.34 8.69 -0.36
CA GLN A 493 -10.65 9.26 -0.68
C GLN A 493 -11.80 8.24 -0.59
N ASP A 494 -11.48 6.93 -0.47
CA ASP A 494 -12.51 5.88 -0.41
C ASP A 494 -12.94 5.55 1.02
N TYR A 495 -12.33 6.15 2.04
CA TYR A 495 -12.57 5.80 3.43
C TYR A 495 -13.28 6.93 4.18
N THR A 496 -14.26 6.56 4.98
CA THR A 496 -15.06 7.52 5.76
C THR A 496 -14.29 8.10 6.95
N PRO A 497 -14.69 9.28 7.46
CA PRO A 497 -14.11 9.86 8.68
C PRO A 497 -14.13 8.91 9.89
N VAL A 498 -15.18 8.09 10.02
CA VAL A 498 -15.29 7.11 11.11
C VAL A 498 -14.27 5.99 10.95
N GLN A 499 -14.01 5.53 9.71
CA GLN A 499 -12.96 4.54 9.45
C GLN A 499 -11.59 5.09 9.85
N TYR A 500 -11.28 6.34 9.53
CA TYR A 500 -10.05 6.98 10.00
C TYR A 500 -9.96 7.10 11.52
N ALA A 501 -11.05 7.44 12.20
CA ALA A 501 -11.07 7.50 13.66
C ALA A 501 -10.76 6.14 14.28
N VAL A 502 -11.33 5.06 13.74
CA VAL A 502 -11.03 3.68 14.20
C VAL A 502 -9.59 3.29 13.90
N ILE A 503 -9.07 3.58 12.69
CA ILE A 503 -7.67 3.31 12.34
C ILE A 503 -6.70 4.04 13.27
N ASN A 504 -7.01 5.28 13.64
CA ASN A 504 -6.19 6.04 14.59
C ASN A 504 -6.22 5.47 16.01
N ALA A 505 -7.34 4.85 16.39
CA ALA A 505 -7.44 4.14 17.67
C ALA A 505 -6.67 2.81 17.69
N LEU A 506 -6.70 2.06 16.56
CA LEU A 506 -6.05 0.76 16.42
C LEU A 506 -4.53 0.85 16.22
N PHE A 507 -4.07 1.83 15.42
CA PHE A 507 -2.68 1.96 14.99
C PHE A 507 -2.09 3.31 15.44
N LYS A 508 -1.45 3.31 16.60
CA LYS A 508 -0.76 4.48 17.18
C LYS A 508 0.68 4.57 16.67
N CYS A 509 0.85 4.56 15.35
CA CYS A 509 2.14 4.56 14.67
C CYS A 509 2.22 5.67 13.62
N GLN A 510 3.42 5.85 13.06
CA GLN A 510 3.61 6.74 11.91
C GLN A 510 2.75 6.30 10.72
N LYS A 511 2.27 7.27 9.93
CA LYS A 511 1.39 7.00 8.80
C LYS A 511 1.83 7.73 7.53
N THR A 512 1.73 7.03 6.41
CA THR A 512 1.79 7.64 5.07
C THR A 512 0.45 7.41 4.39
N ILE A 513 -0.32 8.48 4.17
CA ILE A 513 -1.67 8.44 3.62
C ILE A 513 -1.62 9.01 2.21
N LEU A 514 -2.11 8.26 1.23
CA LEU A 514 -2.05 8.67 -0.17
C LEU A 514 -3.37 8.44 -0.89
N GLY A 515 -3.65 9.27 -1.88
CA GLY A 515 -4.85 9.13 -2.69
C GLY A 515 -5.08 10.33 -3.61
N ASP A 516 -6.26 10.34 -4.22
CA ASP A 516 -6.68 11.37 -5.15
C ASP A 516 -8.17 11.69 -4.97
N TYR A 517 -8.49 12.80 -4.33
CA TYR A 517 -9.88 13.25 -4.17
C TYR A 517 -10.59 13.55 -5.51
N GLY A 518 -9.85 13.62 -6.63
CA GLY A 518 -10.44 13.64 -7.98
C GLY A 518 -10.94 12.27 -8.45
N GLN A 519 -10.60 11.17 -7.78
CA GLN A 519 -10.93 9.79 -8.15
C GLN A 519 -11.89 9.10 -7.16
N ILE A 520 -12.88 9.80 -6.65
CA ILE A 520 -13.91 9.21 -5.78
C ILE A 520 -14.83 8.30 -6.61
N VAL A 521 -14.93 7.02 -6.24
CA VAL A 521 -15.82 6.04 -6.89
C VAL A 521 -17.14 5.88 -6.14
N ASN A 522 -17.17 6.12 -4.84
CA ASN A 522 -18.39 5.94 -4.06
C ASN A 522 -19.18 7.27 -3.98
N THR A 523 -20.34 7.28 -4.65
CA THR A 523 -21.26 8.43 -4.65
C THR A 523 -21.69 8.87 -3.25
N ASN A 524 -21.75 7.91 -2.35
CA ASN A 524 -22.26 8.11 -1.00
C ASN A 524 -21.19 8.64 -0.04
N HIS A 525 -19.94 8.82 -0.48
CA HIS A 525 -18.88 9.43 0.33
C HIS A 525 -18.90 10.95 0.15
N LEU A 526 -19.39 11.67 1.17
CA LEU A 526 -19.55 13.12 1.17
C LEU A 526 -18.45 13.88 1.91
N HIS A 527 -17.39 13.21 2.34
CA HIS A 527 -16.26 13.86 3.00
C HIS A 527 -15.27 14.48 2.01
N THR A 528 -14.51 15.43 2.48
CA THR A 528 -13.58 16.23 1.68
C THR A 528 -12.14 16.12 2.19
N LEU A 529 -11.18 16.60 1.37
CA LEU A 529 -9.78 16.71 1.81
C LEU A 529 -9.63 17.61 3.06
N ASN A 530 -10.52 18.61 3.23
CA ASN A 530 -10.50 19.47 4.42
C ASN A 530 -10.92 18.71 5.68
N ASP A 531 -11.87 17.79 5.57
CA ASP A 531 -12.27 16.92 6.69
C ASP A 531 -11.10 16.03 7.12
N LEU A 532 -10.33 15.52 6.15
CA LEU A 532 -9.11 14.75 6.45
C LEU A 532 -8.03 15.62 7.13
N ARG A 533 -7.87 16.88 6.68
CA ARG A 533 -6.98 17.83 7.34
C ARG A 533 -7.40 18.15 8.78
N GLU A 534 -8.70 18.18 9.05
CA GLU A 534 -9.22 18.40 10.40
C GLU A 534 -8.96 17.18 11.30
N LEU A 535 -9.09 15.96 10.78
CA LEU A 535 -8.77 14.72 11.51
C LEU A 535 -7.29 14.58 11.83
N TYR A 536 -6.42 15.05 10.93
CA TYR A 536 -4.97 14.93 11.07
C TYR A 536 -4.31 16.29 11.24
N LYS A 537 -4.70 17.02 12.30
CA LYS A 537 -4.07 18.31 12.65
C LYS A 537 -2.58 18.12 12.91
N GLY A 538 -1.76 18.85 12.18
CA GLY A 538 -0.28 18.75 12.28
C GLY A 538 0.35 17.77 11.29
N ALA A 539 -0.43 17.07 10.46
CA ALA A 539 0.12 16.29 9.36
C ALA A 539 0.76 17.19 8.30
N GLU A 540 1.82 16.70 7.68
CA GLU A 540 2.39 17.34 6.49
C GLU A 540 1.59 16.94 5.24
N PHE A 541 1.21 17.94 4.43
CA PHE A 541 0.48 17.75 3.18
C PHE A 541 1.38 18.06 1.99
N ILE A 542 1.49 17.11 1.06
CA ILE A 542 2.25 17.29 -0.18
C ILE A 542 1.33 16.98 -1.36
N GLU A 543 1.43 17.79 -2.40
CA GLU A 543 0.68 17.61 -3.64
C GLU A 543 1.60 17.18 -4.78
N LEU A 544 1.17 16.15 -5.54
CA LEU A 544 1.80 15.69 -6.75
C LEU A 544 0.86 15.97 -7.93
N ASN A 545 1.18 16.99 -8.72
CA ASN A 545 0.30 17.53 -9.75
C ASN A 545 0.65 17.06 -11.18
N ARG A 546 1.80 16.38 -11.38
CA ARG A 546 2.24 15.88 -12.67
C ARG A 546 1.83 14.43 -12.88
N SER A 547 1.27 14.14 -14.05
CA SER A 547 0.94 12.78 -14.47
C SER A 547 2.02 12.23 -15.40
N TYR A 548 2.66 11.15 -14.97
CA TYR A 548 3.77 10.50 -15.71
C TYR A 548 3.32 9.24 -16.44
N ARG A 549 2.16 8.68 -16.09
CA ARG A 549 1.70 7.35 -16.51
C ARG A 549 1.20 7.31 -17.95
N SER A 550 0.22 8.15 -18.26
CA SER A 550 -0.48 8.15 -19.55
C SER A 550 0.12 9.17 -20.52
N THR A 551 -0.16 9.01 -21.80
CA THR A 551 0.26 9.98 -22.83
C THR A 551 -0.44 11.32 -22.65
N TYR A 552 0.15 12.38 -23.19
CA TYR A 552 -0.39 13.74 -23.17
C TYR A 552 -1.84 13.78 -23.69
N GLU A 553 -2.10 13.05 -24.77
CA GLU A 553 -3.41 12.99 -25.44
C GLU A 553 -4.46 12.32 -24.55
N ILE A 554 -4.12 11.21 -23.89
CA ILE A 554 -5.04 10.52 -22.98
C ILE A 554 -5.37 11.41 -21.78
N ILE A 555 -4.37 12.03 -21.17
CA ILE A 555 -4.58 12.91 -20.00
C ILE A 555 -5.38 14.17 -20.39
N THR A 556 -5.08 14.77 -21.53
CA THR A 556 -5.82 15.94 -22.04
C THR A 556 -7.28 15.58 -22.31
N PHE A 557 -7.52 14.42 -22.92
CA PHE A 557 -8.88 13.90 -23.13
C PHE A 557 -9.60 13.64 -21.80
N ALA A 558 -8.98 12.94 -20.85
CA ALA A 558 -9.57 12.69 -19.54
C ALA A 558 -9.87 14.00 -18.79
N LYS A 559 -8.99 14.99 -18.88
CA LYS A 559 -9.18 16.32 -18.28
C LYS A 559 -10.37 17.09 -18.90
N SER A 560 -10.70 16.84 -20.18
CA SER A 560 -11.89 17.44 -20.82
C SER A 560 -13.21 16.88 -20.26
N ILE A 561 -13.19 15.64 -19.76
CA ILE A 561 -14.36 14.98 -19.13
C ILE A 561 -14.59 15.50 -17.72
N GLN A 562 -13.52 15.63 -16.94
CA GLN A 562 -13.55 16.16 -15.59
C GLN A 562 -12.51 17.25 -15.43
N ASN A 563 -12.92 18.48 -15.14
CA ASN A 563 -12.01 19.61 -14.99
C ASN A 563 -11.18 19.51 -13.70
N VAL A 564 -10.04 18.79 -13.79
CA VAL A 564 -9.05 18.70 -12.71
C VAL A 564 -7.98 19.76 -12.95
N VAL A 565 -8.13 20.91 -12.33
CA VAL A 565 -7.29 22.11 -12.56
C VAL A 565 -5.82 21.85 -12.23
N SER A 566 -5.53 21.09 -11.19
CA SER A 566 -4.15 20.79 -10.72
C SER A 566 -3.40 19.80 -11.61
N LEU A 567 -4.08 19.03 -12.46
CA LEU A 567 -3.48 17.99 -13.29
C LEU A 567 -2.63 18.59 -14.42
N GLN A 568 -1.35 18.29 -14.42
CA GLN A 568 -0.39 18.67 -15.44
C GLN A 568 0.10 17.42 -16.20
N PRO A 569 -0.20 17.27 -17.48
CA PRO A 569 0.36 16.19 -18.28
C PRO A 569 1.86 16.43 -18.53
N VAL A 570 2.63 15.35 -18.63
CA VAL A 570 4.01 15.38 -19.12
C VAL A 570 3.97 15.32 -20.65
N GLU A 571 4.91 15.97 -21.33
CA GLU A 571 5.01 15.97 -22.79
C GLU A 571 5.49 14.61 -23.34
N ARG A 572 4.68 13.59 -23.09
CA ARG A 572 4.82 12.24 -23.62
C ARG A 572 3.69 12.00 -24.60
N HIS A 573 3.99 12.14 -25.89
CA HIS A 573 3.00 12.02 -26.96
C HIS A 573 2.75 10.57 -27.35
N GLY A 574 1.50 10.27 -27.75
CA GLY A 574 1.05 8.97 -28.22
C GLY A 574 -0.21 9.09 -29.07
N ASP A 575 -0.92 7.99 -29.25
CA ASP A 575 -2.14 7.96 -30.04
C ASP A 575 -3.25 8.80 -29.38
N THR A 576 -4.01 9.53 -30.18
CA THR A 576 -5.22 10.20 -29.73
C THR A 576 -6.28 9.17 -29.37
N PRO A 577 -7.05 9.37 -28.27
CA PRO A 577 -8.16 8.48 -27.91
C PRO A 577 -9.15 8.31 -29.07
N SER A 578 -9.49 7.05 -29.36
CA SER A 578 -10.41 6.69 -30.45
C SER A 578 -11.83 6.55 -29.91
N ILE A 579 -12.79 7.21 -30.57
CA ILE A 579 -14.22 7.11 -30.23
C ILE A 579 -14.94 6.46 -31.43
N ILE A 580 -15.49 5.25 -31.22
CA ILE A 580 -16.05 4.42 -32.27
C ILE A 580 -17.56 4.27 -32.09
N TYR A 581 -18.32 4.71 -33.09
CA TYR A 581 -19.76 4.48 -33.15
C TYR A 581 -20.08 3.08 -33.63
N CYS A 582 -20.99 2.41 -32.94
CA CYS A 582 -21.54 1.10 -33.30
C CYS A 582 -23.07 1.20 -33.45
N ARG A 583 -23.65 0.58 -34.48
CA ARG A 583 -25.09 0.66 -34.76
C ARG A 583 -25.94 -0.05 -33.69
N ASN A 584 -25.37 -1.12 -33.13
CA ASN A 584 -26.02 -1.96 -32.14
C ASN A 584 -24.97 -2.69 -31.27
N GLU A 585 -25.43 -3.41 -30.26
CA GLU A 585 -24.58 -4.16 -29.32
C GLU A 585 -23.74 -5.26 -30.02
N GLN A 586 -24.29 -5.92 -31.04
CA GLN A 586 -23.55 -6.95 -31.81
C GLN A 586 -22.35 -6.35 -32.53
N GLU A 587 -22.52 -5.19 -33.18
CA GLU A 587 -21.42 -4.47 -33.82
C GLU A 587 -20.41 -3.95 -32.80
N GLN A 588 -20.88 -3.55 -31.62
CA GLN A 588 -19.97 -3.14 -30.52
C GLN A 588 -19.12 -4.32 -30.06
N ILE A 589 -19.70 -5.50 -29.85
CA ILE A 589 -18.94 -6.71 -29.49
C ILE A 589 -17.94 -7.07 -30.61
N ALA A 590 -18.36 -7.03 -31.87
CA ALA A 590 -17.46 -7.29 -33.01
C ALA A 590 -16.30 -6.28 -33.08
N THR A 591 -16.56 -5.01 -32.76
CA THR A 591 -15.54 -3.97 -32.65
C THR A 591 -14.56 -4.26 -31.52
N ILE A 592 -15.04 -4.63 -30.34
CA ILE A 592 -14.19 -5.01 -29.22
C ILE A 592 -13.31 -6.22 -29.59
N MET A 593 -13.88 -7.25 -30.25
CA MET A 593 -13.12 -8.41 -30.73
C MET A 593 -12.01 -8.00 -31.71
N LYS A 594 -12.30 -7.07 -32.61
CA LYS A 594 -11.30 -6.52 -33.54
C LYS A 594 -10.15 -5.80 -32.80
N GLU A 595 -10.48 -5.01 -31.79
CA GLU A 595 -9.49 -4.32 -30.97
C GLU A 595 -8.64 -5.31 -30.13
N ILE A 596 -9.24 -6.40 -29.63
CA ILE A 596 -8.51 -7.49 -28.97
C ILE A 596 -7.48 -8.12 -29.92
N ILE A 597 -7.88 -8.42 -31.17
CA ILE A 597 -6.96 -8.96 -32.18
C ILE A 597 -5.84 -7.97 -32.51
N ALA A 598 -6.14 -6.68 -32.57
CA ALA A 598 -5.14 -5.65 -32.77
C ALA A 598 -4.12 -5.60 -31.60
N PHE A 599 -4.62 -5.68 -30.37
CA PHE A 599 -3.77 -5.77 -29.17
C PHE A 599 -2.85 -6.99 -29.21
N GLN A 600 -3.35 -8.19 -29.53
CA GLN A 600 -2.57 -9.43 -29.61
C GLN A 600 -1.42 -9.34 -30.66
N ASN A 601 -1.54 -8.46 -31.65
CA ASN A 601 -0.50 -8.19 -32.65
C ASN A 601 0.38 -6.99 -32.29
N SER A 602 0.14 -6.33 -31.17
CA SER A 602 0.90 -5.19 -30.67
C SER A 602 2.10 -5.64 -29.82
N LYS A 603 2.87 -4.67 -29.33
CA LYS A 603 3.95 -4.91 -28.34
C LYS A 603 3.45 -4.83 -26.91
N ASN A 604 2.19 -4.45 -26.72
CA ASN A 604 1.60 -4.21 -25.41
C ASN A 604 1.30 -5.53 -24.70
N VAL A 605 1.38 -5.54 -23.39
CA VAL A 605 1.32 -6.75 -22.57
C VAL A 605 -0.02 -6.87 -21.84
N THR A 606 -0.69 -5.74 -21.56
CA THR A 606 -1.93 -5.69 -20.80
C THR A 606 -3.01 -4.90 -21.52
N LEU A 607 -4.21 -5.50 -21.62
CA LEU A 607 -5.42 -4.86 -22.14
C LEU A 607 -6.52 -4.90 -21.06
N GLY A 608 -7.03 -3.73 -20.67
CA GLY A 608 -8.18 -3.60 -19.79
C GLY A 608 -9.47 -3.30 -20.55
N ILE A 609 -10.50 -4.12 -20.43
CA ILE A 609 -11.85 -3.79 -20.91
C ILE A 609 -12.66 -3.39 -19.69
N ILE A 610 -12.97 -2.10 -19.57
CA ILE A 610 -13.50 -1.51 -18.35
C ILE A 610 -14.95 -1.08 -18.56
N LEU A 611 -15.86 -1.67 -17.80
CA LEU A 611 -17.28 -1.40 -17.84
C LEU A 611 -17.74 -0.67 -16.56
N LYS A 612 -18.89 -0.01 -16.60
CA LYS A 612 -19.40 0.77 -15.47
C LYS A 612 -19.68 -0.08 -14.22
N THR A 613 -20.24 -1.29 -14.39
CA THR A 613 -20.71 -2.17 -13.30
C THR A 613 -20.09 -3.57 -13.38
N ASN A 614 -20.11 -4.30 -12.25
CA ASN A 614 -19.64 -5.69 -12.19
C ASN A 614 -20.54 -6.61 -13.01
N SER A 615 -21.85 -6.37 -13.02
CA SER A 615 -22.84 -7.13 -13.81
C SER A 615 -22.58 -6.99 -15.31
N ALA A 616 -22.32 -5.78 -15.80
CA ALA A 616 -21.97 -5.54 -17.20
C ALA A 616 -20.62 -6.21 -17.59
N ALA A 617 -19.62 -6.13 -16.70
CA ALA A 617 -18.33 -6.79 -16.91
C ALA A 617 -18.49 -8.31 -17.01
N LYS A 618 -19.28 -8.90 -16.14
CA LYS A 618 -19.59 -10.34 -16.17
C LYS A 618 -20.31 -10.75 -17.46
N ALA A 619 -21.32 -9.98 -17.88
CA ALA A 619 -22.05 -10.27 -19.11
C ALA A 619 -21.13 -10.25 -20.35
N LEU A 620 -20.24 -9.26 -20.46
CA LEU A 620 -19.27 -9.19 -21.56
C LEU A 620 -18.25 -10.32 -21.49
N TYR A 621 -17.79 -10.67 -20.28
CA TYR A 621 -16.87 -11.78 -20.07
C TYR A 621 -17.47 -13.11 -20.57
N ASP A 622 -18.74 -13.40 -20.26
CA ASP A 622 -19.41 -14.63 -20.68
C ASP A 622 -19.50 -14.78 -22.22
N VAL A 623 -19.49 -13.65 -22.95
CA VAL A 623 -19.45 -13.62 -24.41
C VAL A 623 -18.02 -13.80 -24.94
N LEU A 624 -17.06 -13.00 -24.44
CA LEU A 624 -15.70 -12.94 -25.00
C LEU A 624 -14.87 -14.17 -24.62
N SER A 625 -15.11 -14.79 -23.47
CA SER A 625 -14.42 -16.01 -23.01
C SER A 625 -14.63 -17.22 -23.91
N GLN A 626 -15.66 -17.19 -24.79
CA GLN A 626 -15.89 -18.23 -25.79
C GLN A 626 -14.88 -18.21 -26.95
N SER A 627 -14.22 -17.06 -27.17
CA SER A 627 -13.34 -16.85 -28.33
C SER A 627 -11.92 -16.43 -27.96
N PHE A 628 -11.71 -15.89 -26.77
CA PHE A 628 -10.42 -15.35 -26.32
C PHE A 628 -10.09 -15.82 -24.91
N GLU A 629 -8.81 -15.94 -24.60
CA GLU A 629 -8.33 -16.08 -23.24
C GLU A 629 -8.43 -14.73 -22.53
N VAL A 630 -9.43 -14.57 -21.69
CA VAL A 630 -9.72 -13.34 -20.94
C VAL A 630 -9.87 -13.63 -19.46
N HIS A 631 -9.49 -12.67 -18.61
CA HIS A 631 -9.58 -12.78 -17.16
C HIS A 631 -10.63 -11.81 -16.62
N LEU A 632 -11.60 -12.32 -15.85
CA LEU A 632 -12.55 -11.47 -15.14
C LEU A 632 -11.99 -11.10 -13.78
N ILE A 633 -11.86 -9.79 -13.52
CA ILE A 633 -11.44 -9.27 -12.21
C ILE A 633 -12.70 -8.94 -11.40
N THR A 634 -12.84 -9.60 -10.25
CA THR A 634 -13.96 -9.44 -9.30
C THR A 634 -13.42 -9.16 -7.90
N THR A 635 -14.32 -8.94 -6.94
CA THR A 635 -13.96 -8.77 -5.51
C THR A 635 -13.29 -10.01 -4.91
N GLU A 636 -13.48 -11.18 -5.51
CA GLU A 636 -12.88 -12.45 -5.08
C GLU A 636 -11.52 -12.73 -5.70
N SER A 637 -11.11 -11.92 -6.70
CA SER A 637 -9.82 -12.07 -7.36
C SER A 637 -8.69 -11.72 -6.40
N THR A 638 -7.64 -12.54 -6.37
CA THR A 638 -6.49 -12.39 -5.46
C THR A 638 -5.20 -11.98 -6.18
N SER A 639 -5.16 -12.04 -7.51
CA SER A 639 -3.95 -11.72 -8.29
C SER A 639 -4.29 -11.05 -9.62
N PHE A 640 -3.39 -10.19 -10.08
CA PHE A 640 -3.40 -9.59 -11.41
C PHE A 640 -2.57 -10.42 -12.39
N LYS A 641 -3.10 -10.66 -13.59
CA LYS A 641 -2.41 -11.42 -14.65
C LYS A 641 -2.22 -10.56 -15.89
N SER A 642 -1.08 -10.72 -16.55
CA SER A 642 -0.83 -10.14 -17.87
C SER A 642 -1.83 -10.70 -18.90
N GLY A 643 -2.06 -9.96 -19.99
CA GLY A 643 -3.01 -10.32 -21.04
C GLY A 643 -4.29 -9.47 -20.99
N ILE A 644 -5.43 -10.07 -21.28
CA ILE A 644 -6.71 -9.37 -21.42
C ILE A 644 -7.53 -9.53 -20.16
N SER A 645 -7.82 -8.40 -19.51
CA SER A 645 -8.65 -8.35 -18.31
C SER A 645 -9.96 -7.62 -18.58
N ILE A 646 -11.07 -8.17 -18.09
CA ILE A 646 -12.40 -7.54 -18.09
C ILE A 646 -12.74 -7.17 -16.66
N THR A 647 -13.16 -5.95 -16.42
CA THR A 647 -13.39 -5.46 -15.05
C THR A 647 -14.40 -4.31 -15.03
N SER A 648 -14.89 -3.96 -13.84
CA SER A 648 -15.65 -2.74 -13.63
C SER A 648 -14.73 -1.56 -13.30
N ILE A 649 -15.26 -0.32 -13.42
CA ILE A 649 -14.53 0.88 -13.05
C ILE A 649 -14.08 0.82 -11.59
N GLN A 650 -14.93 0.35 -10.68
CA GLN A 650 -14.60 0.20 -9.27
C GLN A 650 -13.42 -0.73 -9.05
N MET A 651 -13.41 -1.89 -9.72
CA MET A 651 -12.35 -2.89 -9.58
C MET A 651 -11.07 -2.54 -10.36
N SER A 652 -11.18 -1.67 -11.38
CA SER A 652 -10.02 -1.19 -12.13
C SER A 652 -9.19 -0.16 -11.37
N LYS A 653 -9.69 0.33 -10.23
CA LYS A 653 -9.00 1.34 -9.44
C LYS A 653 -7.70 0.77 -8.87
N GLY A 654 -6.62 1.53 -9.00
CA GLY A 654 -5.26 1.08 -8.68
C GLY A 654 -4.58 0.27 -9.78
N LEU A 655 -5.32 -0.37 -10.71
CA LEU A 655 -4.74 -1.12 -11.81
C LEU A 655 -4.33 -0.20 -12.98
N GLU A 656 -3.41 -0.69 -13.79
CA GLU A 656 -2.85 0.00 -14.95
C GLU A 656 -2.79 -0.96 -16.15
N PHE A 657 -3.14 -0.45 -17.33
CA PHE A 657 -3.13 -1.23 -18.55
C PHE A 657 -2.42 -0.47 -19.68
N ASP A 658 -1.67 -1.18 -20.50
CA ASP A 658 -1.06 -0.59 -21.69
C ASP A 658 -2.13 -0.03 -22.62
N GLU A 659 -3.21 -0.79 -22.83
CA GLU A 659 -4.38 -0.38 -23.61
C GLU A 659 -5.67 -0.51 -22.79
N VAL A 660 -6.62 0.39 -23.01
CA VAL A 660 -7.95 0.33 -22.40
C VAL A 660 -9.03 0.47 -23.45
N ILE A 661 -10.06 -0.37 -23.32
CA ILE A 661 -11.31 -0.26 -24.07
C ILE A 661 -12.41 0.06 -23.07
N ILE A 662 -13.20 1.12 -23.32
CA ILE A 662 -14.36 1.47 -22.52
C ILE A 662 -15.61 1.32 -23.38
N PRO A 663 -16.40 0.24 -23.19
CA PRO A 663 -17.63 0.02 -23.94
C PRO A 663 -18.80 0.89 -23.43
N SER A 664 -19.81 1.06 -24.30
CA SER A 664 -21.10 1.67 -23.97
C SER A 664 -21.02 3.09 -23.41
N VAL A 665 -20.13 3.93 -23.98
CA VAL A 665 -19.98 5.34 -23.57
C VAL A 665 -21.08 6.19 -24.21
N ASN A 666 -22.33 5.95 -23.81
CA ASN A 666 -23.51 6.61 -24.35
C ASN A 666 -24.29 7.36 -23.25
N ASN A 667 -25.34 8.11 -23.66
CA ASN A 667 -26.16 8.89 -22.75
C ASN A 667 -27.02 8.08 -21.78
N GLU A 668 -27.17 6.78 -21.97
CA GLU A 668 -27.90 5.89 -21.06
C GLU A 668 -27.01 5.38 -19.95
N THR A 669 -25.74 5.16 -20.25
CA THR A 669 -24.76 4.61 -19.30
C THR A 669 -24.04 5.71 -18.53
N PHE A 670 -23.61 6.79 -19.21
CA PHE A 670 -22.84 7.89 -18.61
C PHE A 670 -23.53 9.22 -18.87
N PHE A 671 -24.33 9.68 -17.90
CA PHE A 671 -25.19 10.87 -18.05
C PHE A 671 -25.11 11.87 -16.90
N SER A 672 -24.73 11.42 -15.69
CA SER A 672 -24.70 12.26 -14.50
C SER A 672 -23.34 12.95 -14.32
N LYS A 673 -23.30 14.01 -13.51
CA LYS A 673 -22.05 14.66 -13.11
C LYS A 673 -21.09 13.67 -12.41
N TYR A 674 -21.64 12.70 -11.72
CA TYR A 674 -20.85 11.65 -11.08
C TYR A 674 -20.22 10.70 -12.11
N ASP A 675 -20.95 10.37 -13.19
CA ASP A 675 -20.42 9.54 -14.26
C ASP A 675 -19.19 10.16 -14.93
N SER A 676 -19.02 11.50 -14.86
CA SER A 676 -17.79 12.14 -15.34
C SER A 676 -16.56 11.70 -14.54
N SER A 677 -16.68 11.53 -13.21
CA SER A 677 -15.59 11.02 -12.37
C SER A 677 -15.29 9.55 -12.67
N LEU A 678 -16.33 8.73 -12.88
CA LEU A 678 -16.16 7.33 -13.25
C LEU A 678 -15.47 7.17 -14.60
N LEU A 679 -15.91 7.95 -15.60
CA LEU A 679 -15.32 7.91 -16.93
C LEU A 679 -13.87 8.44 -16.93
N TYR A 680 -13.59 9.49 -16.15
CA TYR A 680 -12.24 9.99 -15.91
C TYR A 680 -11.34 8.91 -15.32
N ILE A 681 -11.81 8.18 -14.30
CA ILE A 681 -11.06 7.07 -13.69
C ILE A 681 -10.75 6.02 -14.74
N ALA A 682 -11.74 5.57 -15.51
CA ALA A 682 -11.57 4.54 -16.54
C ALA A 682 -10.56 4.98 -17.61
N CYS A 683 -10.66 6.21 -18.10
CA CYS A 683 -9.72 6.76 -19.08
C CYS A 683 -8.28 6.82 -18.57
N THR A 684 -8.09 7.20 -17.29
CA THR A 684 -6.76 7.32 -16.68
C THR A 684 -6.12 5.97 -16.31
N ARG A 685 -6.80 4.84 -16.57
CA ARG A 685 -6.18 3.51 -16.49
C ARG A 685 -5.33 3.17 -17.71
N ALA A 686 -5.55 3.86 -18.83
CA ALA A 686 -4.79 3.66 -20.07
C ALA A 686 -3.42 4.34 -20.01
N MET A 687 -2.38 3.63 -20.45
CA MET A 687 -1.02 4.16 -20.53
C MET A 687 -0.66 4.63 -21.94
N HIS A 688 -0.97 3.82 -22.95
CA HIS A 688 -0.53 4.04 -24.33
C HIS A 688 -1.69 4.25 -25.31
N ARG A 689 -2.79 3.49 -25.18
CA ARG A 689 -3.90 3.54 -26.11
C ARG A 689 -5.24 3.50 -25.37
N LEU A 690 -6.18 4.34 -25.81
CA LEU A 690 -7.53 4.43 -25.24
C LEU A 690 -8.56 4.35 -26.37
N VAL A 691 -9.50 3.42 -26.26
CA VAL A 691 -10.59 3.23 -27.19
C VAL A 691 -11.93 3.31 -26.45
N LEU A 692 -12.83 4.15 -26.91
CA LEU A 692 -14.19 4.25 -26.38
C LEU A 692 -15.15 3.76 -27.47
N THR A 693 -16.12 2.92 -27.11
CA THR A 693 -17.16 2.48 -28.06
C THR A 693 -18.54 2.87 -27.52
N TYR A 694 -19.47 3.21 -28.41
CA TYR A 694 -20.79 3.58 -28.02
C TYR A 694 -21.86 3.16 -29.07
N THR A 695 -23.08 2.96 -28.58
CA THR A 695 -24.29 2.73 -29.38
C THR A 695 -25.28 3.86 -29.08
N GLY A 696 -26.11 4.23 -30.08
CA GLY A 696 -27.05 5.34 -29.90
C GLY A 696 -26.38 6.70 -29.86
N GLY A 697 -26.70 7.52 -28.86
CA GLY A 697 -26.13 8.87 -28.70
C GLY A 697 -24.88 8.84 -27.81
N LEU A 698 -23.79 9.45 -28.28
CA LEU A 698 -22.58 9.62 -27.48
C LEU A 698 -22.88 10.35 -26.16
N SER A 699 -22.22 9.96 -25.07
CA SER A 699 -22.36 10.66 -23.79
C SER A 699 -22.01 12.15 -23.91
N LYS A 700 -22.88 13.00 -23.35
CA LYS A 700 -22.67 14.45 -23.28
C LYS A 700 -21.49 14.88 -22.41
N LEU A 701 -20.93 13.96 -21.65
CA LEU A 701 -19.73 14.19 -20.84
C LEU A 701 -18.48 14.27 -21.69
N ILE A 702 -18.52 13.77 -22.93
CA ILE A 702 -17.42 13.87 -23.89
C ILE A 702 -17.65 15.13 -24.74
N ASN A 703 -16.81 16.12 -24.53
CA ASN A 703 -16.74 17.29 -25.41
C ASN A 703 -15.91 16.89 -26.64
N THR A 704 -16.61 16.67 -27.77
CA THR A 704 -15.97 16.41 -29.08
C THR A 704 -15.61 17.72 -29.75
#